data_abb373b067b88e7eaf326ad8eaf6cb23
#
_entry.id   abb373b067b88e7eaf326ad8eaf6cb23
#
_cell.length_a   1.000
_cell.length_b   1.000
_cell.length_c   1.000
_cell.angle_alpha   90.00
_cell.angle_beta   90.00
_cell.angle_gamma   90.00
#
_symmetry.space_group_name_H-M   'P 1'
#
loop_
_entity.id
_entity.type
_entity.pdbx_description
1 polymer ?
#
loop_
_entity_poly.entity_id
_entity_poly.type
_entity_poly.pdbx_seq_one_letter_code
_entity_poly.pdbx_strand_id
1 'polypeptide(L)'
;MTDTQAAAERIAQLRTELDTHNYRYYVLDEPSIPDAEYDRLFRELQALETEYPQLLTPDSPTQRVSGTPASAFGEVRHEIPMLSLGNAFEEQDLLDFDRRVREGLADLLPGGDLLGGGAEVEYSCEPKLDGLAVSLLYERGQLVRGPTRGDGSTGEDITSNVRTIRNVPLKLHGEGWPEILEVRGEVFMSKAGFEALNAKAVETGGKTFANPRNAAAGSLRQLDSKITASRPLEFCAYGFGQVSGTLPDTQVGILEAFRGWGIPISRELRLVKGAQACRDYYDDIGRRRDALAYEIDGVVFKVNRIAFQRELGFRAREPRWAIAHKFPAREELTELLGVEFQVGRTGAVTPVARLKPVQVAGVTVSNATLHNMDEVARLGLRIGDTVVILRAGDVIPQVMQVVLERRPADAQAIEVPEHCPVCGSAVERTQLVKRSKGKESISEGAIYRCVGRLSCQAQLKQAIIHFVSRRAMDIDGLGDKIVEQLVDRGLVASPADLYTLTYEQVFELEGFAELSTNNLLTAIADSRKPSLARFIFALGIPDVGEETAKLLARSLGSLERIGKALPEVLTYLPDVGAEVAYEIHNFFADEHNRQVIAQLRDAEHGVQLQEEGEVAAEFAACASLAGFIDKLNIPFIAATGAEKLASRFGSLDGIIRADWLDLRQVERLPERAAKSLRDFFDEPANVQRALAIEAQLREFGMHWQSERKAVEGLPLAGQTWVLTGTLEAMSRDVAKDKLEGLGAKVAGSVSAKTHCVVAGPGAGSKLTKANELGVKVLDEDGLLKLFDEHGVAR
;
A
#
# COMPACT_ATOMS: atom_id res chain seq x y z
N MET A 1 34.30 -36.10 34.86
CA MET A 1 33.81 -35.32 33.69
C MET A 1 34.99 -35.02 32.83
N THR A 2 34.87 -35.12 31.52
CA THR A 2 35.93 -34.71 30.60
C THR A 2 35.98 -33.14 30.63
N ASP A 3 37.14 -32.53 30.45
CA ASP A 3 37.27 -31.06 30.40
C ASP A 3 36.26 -30.41 29.45
N THR A 4 35.97 -31.05 28.35
CA THR A 4 34.98 -30.59 27.36
C THR A 4 33.53 -30.61 27.91
N GLN A 5 33.18 -31.56 28.79
CA GLN A 5 31.83 -31.64 29.39
C GLN A 5 31.65 -30.55 30.46
N ALA A 6 32.68 -30.26 31.26
CA ALA A 6 32.65 -29.17 32.22
C ALA A 6 32.56 -27.79 31.49
N ALA A 7 33.28 -27.64 30.38
CA ALA A 7 33.23 -26.45 29.56
C ALA A 7 31.82 -26.24 28.93
N ALA A 8 31.18 -27.32 28.43
CA ALA A 8 29.82 -27.25 27.86
C ALA A 8 28.80 -26.81 28.93
N GLU A 9 28.86 -27.35 30.12
CA GLU A 9 27.97 -26.97 31.23
C GLU A 9 28.19 -25.48 31.62
N ARG A 10 29.45 -25.04 31.71
CA ARG A 10 29.76 -23.66 32.05
C ARG A 10 29.34 -22.67 30.97
N ILE A 11 29.55 -22.99 29.69
CA ILE A 11 29.06 -22.20 28.54
C ILE A 11 27.54 -22.06 28.57
N ALA A 12 26.81 -23.17 28.80
CA ALA A 12 25.34 -23.14 28.89
C ALA A 12 24.87 -22.25 30.05
N GLN A 13 25.52 -22.36 31.22
CA GLN A 13 25.21 -21.50 32.36
C GLN A 13 25.48 -20.01 32.05
N LEU A 14 26.64 -19.65 31.52
CA LEU A 14 27.00 -18.27 31.19
C LEU A 14 26.05 -17.65 30.15
N ARG A 15 25.64 -18.42 29.13
CA ARG A 15 24.64 -17.94 28.16
C ARG A 15 23.32 -17.63 28.83
N THR A 16 22.82 -18.49 29.70
CA THR A 16 21.58 -18.28 30.45
C THR A 16 21.66 -17.07 31.38
N GLU A 17 22.79 -16.91 32.11
CA GLU A 17 23.02 -15.77 32.97
C GLU A 17 23.07 -14.45 32.20
N LEU A 18 23.84 -14.39 31.11
CA LEU A 18 23.96 -13.22 30.26
C LEU A 18 22.65 -12.83 29.59
N ASP A 19 21.86 -13.83 29.09
CA ASP A 19 20.55 -13.56 28.52
C ASP A 19 19.56 -13.04 29.58
N THR A 20 19.60 -13.58 30.80
CA THR A 20 18.77 -13.10 31.92
C THR A 20 19.13 -11.66 32.30
N HIS A 21 20.42 -11.32 32.35
CA HIS A 21 20.88 -9.98 32.66
C HIS A 21 20.55 -8.98 31.53
N ASN A 22 20.70 -9.38 30.28
CA ASN A 22 20.27 -8.59 29.12
C ASN A 22 18.76 -8.30 29.15
N TYR A 23 17.94 -9.32 29.41
CA TYR A 23 16.51 -9.16 29.53
C TYR A 23 16.11 -8.19 30.63
N ARG A 24 16.70 -8.33 31.82
CA ARG A 24 16.45 -7.44 32.95
C ARG A 24 16.89 -6.01 32.68
N TYR A 25 18.04 -5.82 32.06
CA TYR A 25 18.59 -4.50 31.78
C TYR A 25 17.83 -3.79 30.67
N TYR A 26 17.67 -4.46 29.48
CA TYR A 26 17.15 -3.81 28.26
C TYR A 26 15.63 -3.91 28.06
N VAL A 27 14.96 -4.82 28.75
CA VAL A 27 13.51 -5.03 28.59
C VAL A 27 12.74 -4.63 29.84
N LEU A 28 13.22 -5.03 31.02
CA LEU A 28 12.55 -4.72 32.29
C LEU A 28 12.99 -3.41 32.92
N ASP A 29 14.15 -2.88 32.53
CA ASP A 29 14.80 -1.72 33.15
C ASP A 29 15.11 -1.93 34.66
N GLU A 30 15.46 -3.18 35.00
CA GLU A 30 15.77 -3.65 36.35
C GLU A 30 17.15 -4.33 36.37
N PRO A 31 18.27 -3.56 36.23
CA PRO A 31 19.61 -4.14 36.23
C PRO A 31 19.90 -4.90 37.52
N SER A 32 20.32 -6.16 37.37
CA SER A 32 20.57 -7.03 38.52
C SER A 32 22.06 -7.19 38.90
N ILE A 33 22.95 -6.75 38.01
CA ILE A 33 24.40 -6.70 38.21
C ILE A 33 24.99 -5.41 37.65
N PRO A 34 26.16 -4.95 38.16
CA PRO A 34 26.93 -3.86 37.56
C PRO A 34 27.49 -4.24 36.18
N ASP A 35 27.69 -3.25 35.31
CA ASP A 35 28.27 -3.43 33.96
C ASP A 35 29.61 -4.17 33.95
N ALA A 36 30.48 -3.87 34.94
CA ALA A 36 31.76 -4.53 35.06
C ALA A 36 31.65 -6.04 35.30
N GLU A 37 30.61 -6.50 36.00
CA GLU A 37 30.39 -7.91 36.25
C GLU A 37 29.79 -8.59 35.00
N TYR A 38 28.89 -7.91 34.29
CA TYR A 38 28.40 -8.37 32.99
C TYR A 38 29.57 -8.56 32.01
N ASP A 39 30.46 -7.57 31.90
CA ASP A 39 31.63 -7.64 31.03
C ASP A 39 32.57 -8.80 31.42
N ARG A 40 32.69 -9.11 32.69
CA ARG A 40 33.48 -10.25 33.17
C ARG A 40 32.90 -11.57 32.71
N LEU A 41 31.58 -11.77 32.88
CA LEU A 41 30.86 -12.98 32.44
C LEU A 41 30.93 -13.12 30.92
N PHE A 42 30.80 -12.03 30.19
CA PHE A 42 30.86 -12.02 28.73
C PHE A 42 32.27 -12.43 28.21
N ARG A 43 33.34 -11.91 28.81
CA ARG A 43 34.71 -12.30 28.44
C ARG A 43 35.00 -13.76 28.80
N GLU A 44 34.48 -14.27 29.92
CA GLU A 44 34.59 -15.69 30.30
C GLU A 44 33.92 -16.58 29.25
N LEU A 45 32.72 -16.25 28.83
CA LEU A 45 32.01 -16.95 27.76
C LEU A 45 32.80 -16.94 26.45
N GLN A 46 33.30 -15.77 26.03
CA GLN A 46 34.07 -15.61 24.80
C GLN A 46 35.38 -16.42 24.82
N ALA A 47 36.08 -16.48 25.95
CA ALA A 47 37.25 -17.29 26.10
C ALA A 47 36.96 -18.78 25.96
N LEU A 48 35.92 -19.29 26.63
CA LEU A 48 35.52 -20.68 26.57
C LEU A 48 35.02 -21.07 25.13
N GLU A 49 34.29 -20.22 24.45
CA GLU A 49 33.87 -20.49 23.08
C GLU A 49 35.02 -20.42 22.08
N THR A 50 36.06 -19.66 22.36
CA THR A 50 37.29 -19.65 21.58
C THR A 50 38.10 -20.92 21.77
N GLU A 51 38.18 -21.41 23.01
CA GLU A 51 38.90 -22.64 23.37
C GLU A 51 38.17 -23.90 22.85
N TYR A 52 36.81 -23.87 22.85
CA TYR A 52 35.93 -24.96 22.41
C TYR A 52 35.02 -24.57 21.24
N PRO A 53 35.52 -24.33 20.02
CA PRO A 53 34.72 -23.83 18.91
C PRO A 53 33.56 -24.75 18.51
N GLN A 54 33.65 -26.06 18.79
CA GLN A 54 32.58 -27.03 18.53
C GLN A 54 31.35 -26.83 19.44
N LEU A 55 31.47 -26.08 20.54
CA LEU A 55 30.35 -25.73 21.43
C LEU A 55 29.72 -24.36 21.09
N LEU A 56 30.26 -23.65 20.12
CA LEU A 56 29.73 -22.37 19.66
C LEU A 56 28.39 -22.58 18.96
N THR A 57 27.37 -21.81 19.35
CA THR A 57 26.05 -21.84 18.71
C THR A 57 25.67 -20.45 18.19
N PRO A 58 24.83 -20.38 17.12
CA PRO A 58 24.45 -19.09 16.51
C PRO A 58 23.68 -18.15 17.44
N ASP A 59 23.05 -18.69 18.49
CA ASP A 59 22.29 -17.96 19.52
C ASP A 59 23.12 -17.47 20.70
N SER A 60 24.43 -17.73 20.70
CA SER A 60 25.31 -17.18 21.76
C SER A 60 25.32 -15.66 21.77
N PRO A 61 25.30 -15.02 22.95
CA PRO A 61 25.51 -13.57 23.08
C PRO A 61 26.78 -13.06 22.38
N THR A 62 27.83 -13.89 22.27
CA THR A 62 29.07 -13.56 21.57
C THR A 62 28.95 -13.50 20.05
N GLN A 63 27.87 -14.07 19.48
CA GLN A 63 27.62 -14.14 18.03
C GLN A 63 26.68 -13.04 17.53
N ARG A 64 26.37 -12.02 18.34
CA ARG A 64 25.52 -10.90 17.92
C ARG A 64 26.12 -10.06 16.80
N VAL A 65 27.44 -9.97 16.72
CA VAL A 65 28.15 -9.13 15.75
C VAL A 65 28.87 -9.99 14.71
N SER A 66 28.53 -9.80 13.43
CA SER A 66 29.18 -10.50 12.30
C SER A 66 30.66 -10.11 12.16
N GLY A 67 31.50 -11.05 11.78
CA GLY A 67 32.96 -10.82 11.61
C GLY A 67 33.34 -10.03 10.36
N THR A 68 32.60 -10.18 9.25
CA THR A 68 32.89 -9.60 7.92
C THR A 68 31.73 -8.70 7.46
N PRO A 69 32.03 -7.48 6.94
CA PRO A 69 31.02 -6.64 6.31
C PRO A 69 30.39 -7.32 5.10
N ALA A 70 29.08 -7.11 4.90
CA ALA A 70 28.38 -7.55 3.70
C ALA A 70 28.74 -6.65 2.50
N SER A 71 28.73 -7.20 1.29
CA SER A 71 28.93 -6.41 0.08
C SER A 71 27.65 -5.71 -0.41
N ALA A 72 26.48 -6.32 -0.11
CA ALA A 72 25.14 -5.78 -0.36
C ALA A 72 24.15 -6.49 0.57
N PHE A 73 22.94 -5.93 0.70
CA PHE A 73 21.83 -6.60 1.38
C PHE A 73 21.10 -7.51 0.39
N GLY A 74 20.80 -8.74 0.83
CA GLY A 74 19.90 -9.63 0.11
C GLY A 74 18.45 -9.14 0.17
N GLU A 75 17.62 -9.60 -0.76
CA GLU A 75 16.19 -9.36 -0.74
C GLU A 75 15.45 -10.50 -0.03
N VAL A 76 14.42 -10.15 0.72
CA VAL A 76 13.52 -11.09 1.39
C VAL A 76 12.10 -10.76 1.04
N ARG A 77 11.38 -11.71 0.47
CA ARG A 77 9.93 -11.60 0.26
C ARG A 77 9.20 -11.91 1.54
N HIS A 78 8.23 -11.05 1.92
CA HIS A 78 7.35 -11.32 3.04
C HIS A 78 6.24 -12.30 2.65
N GLU A 79 6.08 -13.39 3.40
CA GLU A 79 4.97 -14.36 3.18
C GLU A 79 3.60 -13.72 3.37
N ILE A 80 3.49 -12.86 4.36
CA ILE A 80 2.33 -12.00 4.58
C ILE A 80 2.78 -10.55 4.40
N PRO A 81 2.19 -9.77 3.49
CA PRO A 81 2.62 -8.37 3.27
C PRO A 81 2.61 -7.51 4.54
N MET A 82 3.61 -6.63 4.65
CA MET A 82 3.70 -5.64 5.73
C MET A 82 2.99 -4.35 5.30
N LEU A 83 1.69 -4.29 5.56
CA LEU A 83 0.83 -3.18 5.13
C LEU A 83 1.07 -1.91 5.94
N SER A 84 0.75 -0.76 5.33
CA SER A 84 0.67 0.52 6.03
C SER A 84 -0.62 0.62 6.83
N LEU A 85 -0.70 1.58 7.76
CA LEU A 85 -1.93 1.89 8.47
C LEU A 85 -2.64 3.06 7.80
N GLY A 86 -3.97 3.06 7.81
CA GLY A 86 -4.77 4.25 7.53
C GLY A 86 -4.49 5.33 8.57
N ASN A 87 -4.58 6.61 8.18
CA ASN A 87 -4.34 7.73 9.08
C ASN A 87 -5.66 8.41 9.48
N ALA A 88 -5.73 8.84 10.74
CA ALA A 88 -6.68 9.80 11.26
C ALA A 88 -5.92 11.04 11.72
N PHE A 89 -6.45 12.22 11.44
CA PHE A 89 -5.87 13.50 11.85
C PHE A 89 -6.81 14.27 12.76
N GLU A 90 -8.11 14.04 12.60
CA GLU A 90 -9.16 14.69 13.36
C GLU A 90 -9.97 13.66 14.18
N GLU A 91 -10.68 14.15 15.17
CA GLU A 91 -11.58 13.32 15.99
C GLU A 91 -12.63 12.60 15.14
N GLN A 92 -13.15 13.29 14.12
CA GLN A 92 -14.18 12.74 13.25
C GLN A 92 -13.67 11.50 12.49
N ASP A 93 -12.40 11.48 12.11
CA ASP A 93 -11.78 10.32 11.44
C ASP A 93 -11.81 9.06 12.34
N LEU A 94 -11.54 9.25 13.65
CA LEU A 94 -11.61 8.17 14.64
C LEU A 94 -13.05 7.68 14.83
N LEU A 95 -14.01 8.60 14.92
CA LEU A 95 -15.44 8.24 15.05
C LEU A 95 -15.94 7.50 13.80
N ASP A 96 -15.53 7.93 12.62
CA ASP A 96 -15.86 7.27 11.36
C ASP A 96 -15.18 5.90 11.23
N PHE A 97 -13.97 5.74 11.76
CA PHE A 97 -13.31 4.44 11.86
C PHE A 97 -14.11 3.49 12.76
N ASP A 98 -14.45 3.89 13.99
CA ASP A 98 -15.23 3.07 14.92
C ASP A 98 -16.60 2.70 14.35
N ARG A 99 -17.27 3.65 13.67
CA ARG A 99 -18.53 3.39 12.98
C ARG A 99 -18.38 2.30 11.90
N ARG A 100 -17.37 2.42 11.01
CA ARG A 100 -17.09 1.40 9.96
C ARG A 100 -16.75 0.04 10.56
N VAL A 101 -16.01 0.00 11.67
CA VAL A 101 -15.71 -1.24 12.39
C VAL A 101 -16.99 -1.87 12.92
N ARG A 102 -17.88 -1.10 13.58
CA ARG A 102 -19.15 -1.61 14.10
C ARG A 102 -20.10 -2.06 12.98
N GLU A 103 -20.17 -1.32 11.89
CA GLU A 103 -20.95 -1.71 10.70
C GLU A 103 -20.44 -3.02 10.11
N GLY A 104 -19.12 -3.19 9.96
CA GLY A 104 -18.49 -4.41 9.46
C GLY A 104 -18.65 -5.62 10.39
N LEU A 105 -18.88 -5.39 11.68
CA LEU A 105 -19.08 -6.43 12.71
C LEU A 105 -20.54 -6.58 13.16
N ALA A 106 -21.50 -5.95 12.49
CA ALA A 106 -22.90 -5.91 12.94
C ALA A 106 -23.52 -7.29 13.19
N ASP A 107 -23.14 -8.29 12.38
CA ASP A 107 -23.64 -9.68 12.53
C ASP A 107 -22.95 -10.45 13.70
N LEU A 108 -21.82 -9.98 14.21
CA LEU A 108 -21.02 -10.65 15.24
C LEU A 108 -21.12 -9.98 16.62
N LEU A 109 -21.61 -8.75 16.68
CA LEU A 109 -21.76 -8.01 17.93
C LEU A 109 -23.13 -8.34 18.55
N PRO A 110 -23.20 -8.74 19.85
CA PRO A 110 -24.47 -9.02 20.51
C PRO A 110 -25.28 -7.74 20.66
N GLY A 111 -26.57 -7.75 20.24
CA GLY A 111 -27.53 -6.70 20.53
C GLY A 111 -27.51 -5.51 19.57
N GLY A 112 -27.33 -5.74 18.26
CA GLY A 112 -27.44 -4.71 17.24
C GLY A 112 -28.84 -4.09 17.16
N ASP A 113 -29.16 -3.16 18.05
CA ASP A 113 -30.34 -2.32 17.94
C ASP A 113 -30.01 -1.13 17.01
N LEU A 114 -30.80 -0.94 15.96
CA LEU A 114 -30.69 0.12 14.95
C LEU A 114 -30.75 1.56 15.53
N LEU A 115 -30.92 1.69 16.85
CA LEU A 115 -31.13 2.95 17.57
C LEU A 115 -29.99 3.38 18.50
N GLY A 116 -28.76 2.86 18.34
CA GLY A 116 -27.58 3.49 18.93
C GLY A 116 -27.07 2.92 20.26
N GLY A 117 -27.56 1.77 20.73
CA GLY A 117 -27.07 1.10 21.95
C GLY A 117 -26.21 -0.15 21.65
N GLY A 118 -25.46 -0.19 20.54
CA GLY A 118 -24.66 -1.36 20.14
C GLY A 118 -23.49 -1.63 21.09
N ALA A 119 -23.08 -2.90 21.20
CA ALA A 119 -21.94 -3.33 22.00
C ALA A 119 -20.66 -2.59 21.56
N GLU A 120 -19.97 -1.99 22.54
CA GLU A 120 -18.70 -1.30 22.29
C GLU A 120 -17.62 -2.29 21.89
N VAL A 121 -16.84 -1.92 20.87
CA VAL A 121 -15.69 -2.71 20.40
C VAL A 121 -14.50 -2.46 21.31
N GLU A 122 -13.76 -3.52 21.62
CA GLU A 122 -12.49 -3.42 22.34
C GLU A 122 -11.34 -3.08 21.39
N TYR A 123 -10.53 -2.11 21.76
CA TYR A 123 -9.35 -1.68 21.02
C TYR A 123 -8.07 -1.85 21.84
N SER A 124 -7.05 -2.43 21.21
CA SER A 124 -5.67 -2.36 21.68
C SER A 124 -5.07 -1.02 21.26
N CYS A 125 -4.55 -0.25 22.20
CA CYS A 125 -3.99 1.08 21.99
C CYS A 125 -2.50 1.07 22.31
N GLU A 126 -1.69 1.66 21.44
CA GLU A 126 -0.25 1.76 21.62
C GLU A 126 0.29 3.05 20.98
N PRO A 127 1.42 3.63 21.47
CA PRO A 127 2.06 4.76 20.82
C PRO A 127 2.55 4.35 19.44
N LYS A 128 2.45 5.25 18.47
CA LYS A 128 3.04 5.08 17.15
C LYS A 128 4.50 5.53 17.19
N LEU A 129 5.39 4.55 17.35
CA LEU A 129 6.82 4.79 17.36
C LEU A 129 7.30 5.33 16.02
N ASP A 130 8.23 6.27 16.06
CA ASP A 130 8.84 6.88 14.89
C ASP A 130 10.23 6.29 14.64
N GLY A 131 10.27 5.21 13.85
CA GLY A 131 11.45 4.42 13.58
C GLY A 131 11.48 3.76 12.20
N LEU A 132 12.00 2.55 12.12
CA LEU A 132 12.04 1.70 10.93
C LEU A 132 11.35 0.36 11.21
N ALA A 133 10.31 0.07 10.43
CA ALA A 133 9.57 -1.19 10.55
C ALA A 133 10.41 -2.38 10.08
N VAL A 134 10.45 -3.43 10.90
CA VAL A 134 11.17 -4.68 10.64
C VAL A 134 10.29 -5.88 10.98
N SER A 135 10.63 -7.00 10.36
CA SER A 135 10.04 -8.32 10.65
C SER A 135 11.13 -9.23 11.22
N LEU A 136 10.84 -9.92 12.31
CA LEU A 136 11.75 -10.86 12.97
C LEU A 136 11.16 -12.27 12.86
N LEU A 137 11.81 -13.14 12.11
CA LEU A 137 11.40 -14.54 11.98
C LEU A 137 12.16 -15.39 12.99
N TYR A 138 11.41 -16.06 13.84
CA TYR A 138 11.91 -17.10 14.76
C TYR A 138 11.46 -18.47 14.27
N GLU A 139 12.42 -19.41 14.19
CA GLU A 139 12.16 -20.81 13.96
C GLU A 139 12.63 -21.61 15.19
N ARG A 140 11.75 -22.40 15.76
CA ARG A 140 12.01 -23.15 16.98
C ARG A 140 12.62 -22.29 18.09
N GLY A 141 12.10 -21.09 18.23
CA GLY A 141 12.51 -20.08 19.19
C GLY A 141 13.84 -19.36 18.89
N GLN A 142 14.52 -19.63 17.78
CA GLN A 142 15.78 -18.97 17.39
C GLN A 142 15.52 -17.93 16.31
N LEU A 143 16.12 -16.74 16.42
CA LEU A 143 16.06 -15.69 15.41
C LEU A 143 16.86 -16.11 14.17
N VAL A 144 16.16 -16.37 13.06
CA VAL A 144 16.76 -16.82 11.81
C VAL A 144 16.83 -15.73 10.75
N ARG A 145 15.89 -14.76 10.77
CA ARG A 145 15.81 -13.72 9.75
C ARG A 145 15.23 -12.41 10.30
N GLY A 146 15.71 -11.28 9.77
CA GLY A 146 15.28 -9.94 10.15
C GLY A 146 15.29 -8.98 8.97
N PRO A 147 14.28 -8.98 8.05
CA PRO A 147 14.18 -8.03 6.96
C PRO A 147 13.55 -6.70 7.37
N THR A 148 13.84 -5.64 6.63
CA THR A 148 13.07 -4.40 6.66
C THR A 148 11.68 -4.61 6.02
N ARG A 149 10.74 -3.71 6.28
CA ARG A 149 9.45 -3.71 5.60
C ARG A 149 9.59 -3.57 4.07
N GLY A 150 10.57 -2.79 3.60
CA GLY A 150 10.72 -2.45 2.19
C GLY A 150 9.47 -1.79 1.61
N ASP A 151 8.99 -2.31 0.48
CA ASP A 151 7.75 -1.86 -0.16
C ASP A 151 6.47 -2.51 0.42
N GLY A 152 6.64 -3.36 1.42
CA GLY A 152 5.59 -4.15 2.06
C GLY A 152 5.51 -5.59 1.56
N SER A 153 5.95 -5.89 0.36
CA SER A 153 6.04 -7.25 -0.21
C SER A 153 7.45 -7.81 -0.15
N THR A 154 8.47 -6.95 -0.33
CA THR A 154 9.88 -7.31 -0.33
C THR A 154 10.68 -6.32 0.52
N GLY A 155 11.55 -6.82 1.37
CA GLY A 155 12.43 -6.01 2.23
C GLY A 155 13.90 -6.40 2.07
N GLU A 156 14.80 -5.58 2.61
CA GLU A 156 16.24 -5.85 2.66
C GLU A 156 16.54 -6.78 3.82
N ASP A 157 17.36 -7.81 3.59
CA ASP A 157 17.84 -8.71 4.64
C ASP A 157 18.91 -8.02 5.49
N ILE A 158 18.51 -7.56 6.66
CA ILE A 158 19.38 -6.91 7.63
C ILE A 158 19.57 -7.77 8.90
N THR A 159 19.44 -9.08 8.77
CA THR A 159 19.52 -10.03 9.90
C THR A 159 20.77 -9.82 10.75
N SER A 160 21.94 -9.65 10.13
CA SER A 160 23.20 -9.42 10.86
C SER A 160 23.18 -8.15 11.71
N ASN A 161 22.46 -7.11 11.24
CA ASN A 161 22.34 -5.84 11.94
C ASN A 161 21.31 -5.93 13.08
N VAL A 162 20.17 -6.54 12.82
CA VAL A 162 19.12 -6.77 13.84
C VAL A 162 19.66 -7.58 15.02
N ARG A 163 20.48 -8.59 14.77
CA ARG A 163 21.13 -9.41 15.82
C ARG A 163 21.96 -8.58 16.78
N THR A 164 22.46 -7.41 16.37
CA THR A 164 23.25 -6.51 17.22
C THR A 164 22.38 -5.70 18.19
N ILE A 165 21.07 -5.59 17.94
CA ILE A 165 20.15 -4.83 18.80
C ILE A 165 19.97 -5.60 20.11
N ARG A 166 20.36 -4.99 21.22
CA ARG A 166 20.53 -5.67 22.50
C ARG A 166 19.23 -6.20 23.11
N ASN A 167 18.10 -5.49 22.90
CA ASN A 167 16.79 -5.92 23.42
C ASN A 167 16.04 -6.86 22.46
N VAL A 168 16.62 -7.26 21.33
CA VAL A 168 16.09 -8.34 20.48
C VAL A 168 16.62 -9.67 20.99
N PRO A 169 15.78 -10.61 21.47
CA PRO A 169 16.23 -11.93 21.89
C PRO A 169 16.72 -12.73 20.68
N LEU A 170 17.92 -13.31 20.75
CA LEU A 170 18.40 -14.26 19.72
C LEU A 170 17.70 -15.59 19.84
N LYS A 171 17.22 -15.90 21.06
CA LYS A 171 16.40 -17.06 21.38
C LYS A 171 15.26 -16.64 22.29
N LEU A 172 14.07 -17.10 21.99
CA LEU A 172 12.89 -16.82 22.80
C LEU A 172 12.99 -17.48 24.19
N HIS A 173 12.51 -16.77 25.19
CA HIS A 173 12.46 -17.24 26.56
C HIS A 173 11.21 -18.09 26.81
N GLY A 174 11.22 -18.87 27.89
CA GLY A 174 10.07 -19.68 28.32
C GLY A 174 9.71 -20.78 27.34
N GLU A 175 8.44 -21.15 27.38
CA GLU A 175 7.86 -22.21 26.57
C GLU A 175 6.54 -21.76 25.93
N GLY A 176 5.98 -22.59 25.01
CA GLY A 176 4.68 -22.32 24.39
C GLY A 176 4.73 -21.37 23.20
N TRP A 177 5.90 -21.01 22.70
CA TRP A 177 6.04 -20.26 21.45
C TRP A 177 5.84 -21.20 20.24
N PRO A 178 5.28 -20.67 19.11
CA PRO A 178 5.09 -21.43 17.87
C PRO A 178 6.41 -21.88 17.24
N GLU A 179 6.41 -22.99 16.50
CA GLU A 179 7.61 -23.46 15.77
C GLU A 179 8.10 -22.43 14.77
N ILE A 180 7.17 -21.74 14.09
CA ILE A 180 7.44 -20.55 13.24
C ILE A 180 6.69 -19.38 13.83
N LEU A 181 7.40 -18.29 14.10
CA LEU A 181 6.84 -17.04 14.61
C LEU A 181 7.50 -15.84 13.92
N GLU A 182 6.73 -15.12 13.11
CA GLU A 182 7.13 -13.83 12.58
C GLU A 182 6.60 -12.71 13.47
N VAL A 183 7.50 -11.95 14.08
CA VAL A 183 7.18 -10.80 14.93
C VAL A 183 7.45 -9.52 14.16
N ARG A 184 6.49 -8.61 14.14
CA ARG A 184 6.60 -7.30 13.49
C ARG A 184 6.73 -6.20 14.53
N GLY A 185 7.65 -5.28 14.29
CA GLY A 185 7.94 -4.21 15.24
C GLY A 185 8.69 -3.05 14.60
N GLU A 186 8.98 -2.07 15.44
CA GLU A 186 9.72 -0.87 15.06
C GLU A 186 11.09 -0.88 15.71
N VAL A 187 12.13 -0.62 14.90
CA VAL A 187 13.46 -0.28 15.40
C VAL A 187 13.56 1.23 15.49
N PHE A 188 13.89 1.73 16.65
CA PHE A 188 13.93 3.16 16.94
C PHE A 188 15.18 3.51 17.76
N MET A 189 15.40 4.81 17.98
CA MET A 189 16.46 5.33 18.85
C MET A 189 15.82 6.22 19.91
N SER A 190 16.18 6.02 21.17
CA SER A 190 15.74 6.89 22.26
C SER A 190 16.29 8.32 22.11
N LYS A 191 15.60 9.31 22.67
CA LYS A 191 16.02 10.73 22.65
C LYS A 191 17.43 10.88 23.21
N ALA A 192 17.70 10.28 24.36
CA ALA A 192 19.02 10.30 24.99
C ALA A 192 20.10 9.63 24.13
N GLY A 193 19.77 8.49 23.50
CA GLY A 193 20.68 7.79 22.59
C GLY A 193 21.01 8.62 21.34
N PHE A 194 20.03 9.33 20.80
CA PHE A 194 20.21 10.23 19.67
C PHE A 194 21.09 11.43 20.01
N GLU A 195 20.84 12.06 21.15
CA GLU A 195 21.66 13.20 21.62
C GLU A 195 23.12 12.79 21.85
N ALA A 196 23.36 11.66 22.52
CA ALA A 196 24.68 11.12 22.75
C ALA A 196 25.41 10.77 21.43
N LEU A 197 24.68 10.19 20.45
CA LEU A 197 25.22 9.88 19.15
C LEU A 197 25.67 11.12 18.38
N ASN A 198 24.83 12.17 18.37
CA ASN A 198 25.16 13.42 17.69
C ASN A 198 26.27 14.20 18.40
N ALA A 199 26.31 14.22 19.74
CA ALA A 199 27.39 14.81 20.48
C ALA A 199 28.76 14.18 20.14
N LYS A 200 28.80 12.83 20.10
CA LYS A 200 29.99 12.09 19.67
C LYS A 200 30.38 12.39 18.23
N ALA A 201 29.39 12.51 17.32
CA ALA A 201 29.65 12.86 15.91
C ALA A 201 30.30 14.25 15.79
N VAL A 202 29.81 15.24 16.55
CA VAL A 202 30.41 16.59 16.60
C VAL A 202 31.86 16.55 17.13
N GLU A 203 32.12 15.82 18.22
CA GLU A 203 33.46 15.69 18.78
C GLU A 203 34.47 15.05 17.81
N THR A 204 34.01 14.11 17.00
CA THR A 204 34.85 13.39 16.03
C THR A 204 34.87 14.00 14.64
N GLY A 205 34.21 15.14 14.42
CA GLY A 205 34.04 15.76 13.10
C GLY A 205 33.20 14.98 12.11
N GLY A 206 32.34 14.06 12.61
CA GLY A 206 31.44 13.25 11.80
C GLY A 206 30.14 13.94 11.45
N LYS A 207 29.36 13.31 10.58
CA LYS A 207 28.05 13.81 10.18
C LYS A 207 27.00 13.53 11.24
N THR A 208 26.26 14.57 11.66
CA THR A 208 25.12 14.45 12.58
C THR A 208 23.86 14.01 11.86
N PHE A 209 22.93 13.38 12.57
CA PHE A 209 21.60 13.04 12.10
C PHE A 209 20.60 14.12 12.45
N ALA A 210 19.61 14.31 11.60
CA ALA A 210 18.60 15.36 11.73
C ALA A 210 17.54 15.03 12.81
N ASN A 211 17.19 13.77 12.99
CA ASN A 211 16.20 13.29 13.95
C ASN A 211 16.44 11.83 14.34
N PRO A 212 15.83 11.34 15.44
CA PRO A 212 15.99 9.96 15.91
C PRO A 212 15.63 8.88 14.88
N ARG A 213 14.59 9.10 14.08
CA ARG A 213 14.17 8.16 13.01
C ARG A 213 15.25 8.01 11.95
N ASN A 214 15.77 9.11 11.42
CA ASN A 214 16.85 9.06 10.42
C ASN A 214 18.13 8.45 11.00
N ALA A 215 18.40 8.71 12.29
CA ALA A 215 19.50 8.09 13.00
C ALA A 215 19.30 6.57 13.13
N ALA A 216 18.11 6.11 13.49
CA ALA A 216 17.78 4.70 13.57
C ALA A 216 17.88 4.01 12.20
N ALA A 217 17.24 4.55 11.17
CA ALA A 217 17.24 4.00 9.81
C ALA A 217 18.68 3.95 9.23
N GLY A 218 19.43 5.05 9.34
CA GLY A 218 20.82 5.12 8.88
C GLY A 218 21.78 4.22 9.67
N SER A 219 21.52 3.97 10.96
CA SER A 219 22.32 3.08 11.81
C SER A 219 22.00 1.61 11.56
N LEU A 220 20.74 1.28 11.24
CA LEU A 220 20.31 -0.10 11.01
C LEU A 220 20.73 -0.62 9.63
N ARG A 221 20.80 0.24 8.61
CA ARG A 221 21.15 -0.11 7.22
C ARG A 221 22.65 0.13 6.95
N GLN A 222 23.52 -0.52 7.74
CA GLN A 222 24.96 -0.49 7.56
C GLN A 222 25.46 -1.85 7.06
N LEU A 223 26.30 -1.84 6.03
CA LEU A 223 26.89 -3.08 5.50
C LEU A 223 27.82 -3.76 6.52
N ASP A 224 28.46 -2.97 7.39
CA ASP A 224 29.20 -3.49 8.53
C ASP A 224 28.34 -3.47 9.80
N SER A 225 27.93 -4.63 10.26
CA SER A 225 27.12 -4.79 11.49
C SER A 225 27.83 -4.29 12.76
N LYS A 226 29.17 -4.13 12.75
CA LYS A 226 29.90 -3.52 13.88
C LYS A 226 29.52 -2.06 14.09
N ILE A 227 29.25 -1.34 13.00
CA ILE A 227 28.76 0.04 13.07
C ILE A 227 27.39 0.05 13.74
N THR A 228 26.46 -0.82 13.30
CA THR A 228 25.13 -0.97 13.92
C THR A 228 25.24 -1.33 15.40
N ALA A 229 26.13 -2.25 15.77
CA ALA A 229 26.36 -2.66 17.18
C ALA A 229 26.80 -1.51 18.09
N SER A 230 27.47 -0.50 17.52
CA SER A 230 27.91 0.70 18.26
C SER A 230 26.80 1.75 18.45
N ARG A 231 25.60 1.51 17.90
CA ARG A 231 24.47 2.44 17.92
C ARG A 231 23.44 2.05 18.98
N PRO A 232 22.86 3.03 19.71
CA PRO A 232 21.87 2.77 20.75
C PRO A 232 20.48 2.52 20.14
N LEU A 233 20.35 1.41 19.40
CA LEU A 233 19.09 1.00 18.78
C LEU A 233 18.29 0.12 19.73
N GLU A 234 16.97 0.29 19.69
CA GLU A 234 15.99 -0.48 20.43
C GLU A 234 14.90 -1.00 19.49
N PHE A 235 14.29 -2.13 19.85
CA PHE A 235 13.19 -2.75 19.14
C PHE A 235 11.94 -2.79 20.02
N CYS A 236 10.76 -2.60 19.43
CA CYS A 236 9.48 -2.77 20.10
C CYS A 236 8.49 -3.46 19.15
N ALA A 237 7.95 -4.60 19.57
CA ALA A 237 6.98 -5.36 18.80
C ALA A 237 5.59 -4.74 18.88
N TYR A 238 4.85 -4.76 17.76
CA TYR A 238 3.48 -4.28 17.67
C TYR A 238 2.52 -5.25 16.98
N GLY A 239 3.01 -6.36 16.46
CA GLY A 239 2.17 -7.34 15.74
C GLY A 239 2.95 -8.55 15.26
N PHE A 240 2.30 -9.35 14.45
CA PHE A 240 2.83 -10.59 13.93
C PHE A 240 2.52 -10.76 12.44
N GLY A 241 3.25 -11.66 11.80
CA GLY A 241 3.04 -12.11 10.44
C GLY A 241 2.77 -13.61 10.40
N GLN A 242 3.66 -14.38 9.74
CA GLN A 242 3.54 -15.82 9.62
C GLN A 242 3.68 -16.52 10.99
N VAL A 243 2.77 -17.45 11.29
CA VAL A 243 2.78 -18.24 12.54
C VAL A 243 2.35 -19.68 12.25
N SER A 244 3.11 -20.66 12.78
CA SER A 244 2.68 -22.04 12.81
C SER A 244 1.99 -22.33 14.15
N GLY A 245 0.74 -22.74 14.13
CA GLY A 245 -0.01 -23.07 15.37
C GLY A 245 -0.88 -21.90 15.84
N THR A 246 -1.21 -21.88 17.14
CA THR A 246 -2.21 -20.99 17.72
C THR A 246 -1.57 -19.93 18.59
N LEU A 247 -1.89 -18.67 18.35
CA LEU A 247 -1.64 -17.54 19.25
C LEU A 247 -2.91 -17.24 20.08
N PRO A 248 -2.80 -16.42 21.15
CA PRO A 248 -3.97 -15.89 21.84
C PRO A 248 -4.97 -15.23 20.86
N ASP A 249 -6.24 -15.24 21.21
CA ASP A 249 -7.34 -14.76 20.36
C ASP A 249 -7.53 -13.23 20.36
N THR A 250 -6.66 -12.52 21.10
CA THR A 250 -6.69 -11.06 21.21
C THR A 250 -5.34 -10.42 20.92
N GLN A 251 -5.35 -9.22 20.35
CA GLN A 251 -4.14 -8.42 20.06
C GLN A 251 -3.30 -8.19 21.32
N VAL A 252 -3.94 -7.77 22.41
CA VAL A 252 -3.25 -7.56 23.70
C VAL A 252 -2.69 -8.89 24.25
N GLY A 253 -3.45 -9.98 24.15
CA GLY A 253 -3.00 -11.30 24.58
C GLY A 253 -1.76 -11.78 23.82
N ILE A 254 -1.70 -11.51 22.50
CA ILE A 254 -0.52 -11.83 21.66
C ILE A 254 0.70 -11.01 22.10
N LEU A 255 0.53 -9.71 22.33
CA LEU A 255 1.63 -8.84 22.76
C LEU A 255 2.13 -9.23 24.18
N GLU A 256 1.22 -9.60 25.08
CA GLU A 256 1.61 -10.11 26.41
C GLU A 256 2.35 -11.47 26.31
N ALA A 257 1.94 -12.35 25.37
CA ALA A 257 2.70 -13.55 25.10
C ALA A 257 4.12 -13.24 24.59
N PHE A 258 4.28 -12.23 23.71
CA PHE A 258 5.59 -11.75 23.26
C PHE A 258 6.45 -11.27 24.44
N ARG A 259 5.87 -10.50 25.36
CA ARG A 259 6.56 -10.09 26.59
C ARG A 259 7.04 -11.30 27.40
N GLY A 260 6.17 -12.31 27.54
CA GLY A 260 6.51 -13.56 28.22
C GLY A 260 7.64 -14.35 27.55
N TRP A 261 7.80 -14.21 26.23
CA TRP A 261 8.88 -14.83 25.45
C TRP A 261 10.15 -13.94 25.34
N GLY A 262 10.20 -12.81 26.05
CA GLY A 262 11.35 -11.92 26.08
C GLY A 262 11.38 -10.90 24.94
N ILE A 263 10.36 -10.82 24.12
CA ILE A 263 10.25 -9.83 23.04
C ILE A 263 9.69 -8.53 23.64
N PRO A 264 10.39 -7.39 23.48
CA PRO A 264 9.94 -6.12 24.05
C PRO A 264 8.69 -5.59 23.32
N ILE A 265 7.72 -5.14 24.11
CA ILE A 265 6.49 -4.48 23.66
C ILE A 265 6.35 -3.11 24.34
N SER A 266 5.43 -2.29 23.87
CA SER A 266 5.19 -0.97 24.46
C SER A 266 4.72 -1.07 25.92
N ARG A 267 5.33 -0.25 26.81
CA ARG A 267 4.89 -0.08 28.20
C ARG A 267 3.57 0.70 28.29
N GLU A 268 3.23 1.46 27.26
CA GLU A 268 2.02 2.25 27.14
C GLU A 268 0.85 1.47 26.50
N LEU A 269 1.01 0.16 26.26
CA LEU A 269 -0.06 -0.69 25.75
C LEU A 269 -1.26 -0.66 26.70
N ARG A 270 -2.44 -0.36 26.15
CA ARG A 270 -3.71 -0.38 26.91
C ARG A 270 -4.82 -1.04 26.09
N LEU A 271 -5.73 -1.69 26.81
CA LEU A 271 -7.00 -2.18 26.29
C LEU A 271 -8.10 -1.20 26.68
N VAL A 272 -8.85 -0.70 25.70
CA VAL A 272 -9.96 0.25 25.93
C VAL A 272 -11.21 -0.18 25.19
N LYS A 273 -12.38 0.39 25.53
CA LYS A 273 -13.66 0.09 24.88
C LYS A 273 -14.25 1.35 24.27
N GLY A 274 -14.65 1.27 23.01
CA GLY A 274 -15.30 2.35 22.26
C GLY A 274 -14.40 3.50 21.86
N ALA A 275 -14.90 4.36 21.00
CA ALA A 275 -14.16 5.49 20.42
C ALA A 275 -13.76 6.54 21.47
N GLN A 276 -14.63 6.79 22.48
CA GLN A 276 -14.32 7.78 23.52
C GLN A 276 -13.10 7.39 24.35
N ALA A 277 -12.99 6.14 24.75
CA ALA A 277 -11.82 5.68 25.50
C ALA A 277 -10.54 5.64 24.64
N CYS A 278 -10.66 5.43 23.31
CA CYS A 278 -9.56 5.64 22.38
C CYS A 278 -9.12 7.12 22.36
N ARG A 279 -10.07 8.04 22.37
CA ARG A 279 -9.80 9.48 22.42
C ARG A 279 -9.09 9.86 23.72
N ASP A 280 -9.57 9.38 24.86
CA ASP A 280 -8.95 9.64 26.16
C ASP A 280 -7.51 9.13 26.22
N TYR A 281 -7.22 7.98 25.60
CA TYR A 281 -5.87 7.45 25.46
C TYR A 281 -4.99 8.36 24.58
N TYR A 282 -5.50 8.82 23.44
CA TYR A 282 -4.82 9.75 22.55
C TYR A 282 -4.44 11.05 23.27
N ASP A 283 -5.38 11.64 24.01
CA ASP A 283 -5.16 12.86 24.76
C ASP A 283 -4.16 12.68 25.92
N ASP A 284 -4.19 11.51 26.60
CA ASP A 284 -3.23 11.17 27.65
C ASP A 284 -1.81 11.05 27.11
N ILE A 285 -1.61 10.27 26.04
CA ILE A 285 -0.29 10.11 25.41
C ILE A 285 0.19 11.44 24.82
N GLY A 286 -0.70 12.22 24.21
CA GLY A 286 -0.40 13.54 23.65
C GLY A 286 0.18 14.50 24.71
N ARG A 287 -0.41 14.55 25.89
CA ARG A 287 0.09 15.38 27.00
C ARG A 287 1.45 14.92 27.51
N ARG A 288 1.73 13.62 27.46
CA ARG A 288 2.98 13.02 27.95
C ARG A 288 4.05 12.84 26.87
N ARG A 289 3.75 13.21 25.60
CA ARG A 289 4.60 12.98 24.43
C ARG A 289 6.05 13.43 24.64
N ASP A 290 6.23 14.63 25.18
CA ASP A 290 7.59 15.18 25.36
C ASP A 290 8.37 14.49 26.49
N ALA A 291 7.67 13.91 27.47
CA ALA A 291 8.26 13.16 28.58
C ALA A 291 8.62 11.70 28.23
N LEU A 292 8.13 11.18 27.11
CA LEU A 292 8.50 9.84 26.66
C LEU A 292 9.97 9.80 26.24
N ALA A 293 10.63 8.68 26.53
CA ALA A 293 12.06 8.46 26.19
C ALA A 293 12.32 8.36 24.69
N TYR A 294 11.30 8.24 23.86
CA TYR A 294 11.36 8.08 22.40
C TYR A 294 10.39 9.01 21.70
N GLU A 295 10.60 9.24 20.40
CA GLU A 295 9.70 10.03 19.58
C GLU A 295 8.53 9.19 19.07
N ILE A 296 7.35 9.84 19.04
CA ILE A 296 6.11 9.28 18.52
C ILE A 296 5.42 10.31 17.62
N ASP A 297 4.76 9.85 16.57
CA ASP A 297 4.00 10.71 15.64
C ASP A 297 2.47 10.59 15.82
N GLY A 298 2.03 9.77 16.77
CA GLY A 298 0.64 9.52 17.06
C GLY A 298 0.43 8.32 17.97
N VAL A 299 -0.76 7.75 17.90
CA VAL A 299 -1.13 6.47 18.54
C VAL A 299 -1.75 5.53 17.51
N VAL A 300 -1.73 4.25 17.79
CA VAL A 300 -2.35 3.22 16.92
C VAL A 300 -3.46 2.54 17.69
N PHE A 301 -4.61 2.43 17.05
CA PHE A 301 -5.76 1.66 17.53
C PHE A 301 -5.94 0.43 16.66
N LYS A 302 -6.09 -0.74 17.29
CA LYS A 302 -6.35 -2.01 16.62
C LYS A 302 -7.53 -2.69 17.29
N VAL A 303 -8.45 -3.24 16.51
CA VAL A 303 -9.52 -4.08 17.05
C VAL A 303 -8.90 -5.25 17.82
N ASN A 304 -9.28 -5.45 19.08
CA ASN A 304 -8.57 -6.36 19.96
C ASN A 304 -8.78 -7.84 19.61
N ARG A 305 -9.99 -8.27 19.22
CA ARG A 305 -10.27 -9.68 18.89
C ARG A 305 -9.75 -10.03 17.49
N ILE A 306 -8.93 -11.06 17.40
CA ILE A 306 -8.34 -11.51 16.12
C ILE A 306 -9.41 -12.03 15.14
N ALA A 307 -10.45 -12.68 15.64
CA ALA A 307 -11.59 -13.08 14.81
C ALA A 307 -12.28 -11.89 14.13
N PHE A 308 -12.39 -10.75 14.83
CA PHE A 308 -12.97 -9.52 14.28
C PHE A 308 -12.03 -8.85 13.27
N GLN A 309 -10.70 -8.91 13.49
CA GLN A 309 -9.73 -8.42 12.51
C GLN A 309 -9.83 -9.20 11.18
N ARG A 310 -10.01 -10.53 11.26
CA ARG A 310 -10.19 -11.38 10.07
C ARG A 310 -11.48 -11.07 9.33
N GLU A 311 -12.59 -10.85 10.04
CA GLU A 311 -13.90 -10.51 9.44
C GLU A 311 -13.83 -9.14 8.73
N LEU A 312 -13.21 -8.15 9.34
CA LEU A 312 -13.04 -6.81 8.75
C LEU A 312 -12.10 -6.81 7.54
N GLY A 313 -11.09 -7.68 7.56
CA GLY A 313 -10.16 -7.86 6.45
C GLY A 313 -9.30 -6.64 6.13
N PHE A 314 -8.93 -6.52 4.86
CA PHE A 314 -7.97 -5.53 4.36
C PHE A 314 -8.53 -4.73 3.18
N ARG A 315 -7.94 -3.57 2.93
CA ARG A 315 -7.95 -2.87 1.64
C ARG A 315 -6.63 -3.14 0.92
N ALA A 316 -6.45 -2.64 -0.31
CA ALA A 316 -5.24 -2.86 -1.11
C ALA A 316 -3.92 -2.61 -0.35
N ARG A 317 -3.87 -1.65 0.57
CA ARG A 317 -2.63 -1.26 1.28
C ARG A 317 -2.74 -1.13 2.78
N GLU A 318 -3.92 -1.32 3.37
CA GLU A 318 -4.15 -1.10 4.79
C GLU A 318 -5.19 -2.05 5.38
N PRO A 319 -5.06 -2.42 6.69
CA PRO A 319 -6.08 -3.18 7.40
C PRO A 319 -7.29 -2.30 7.72
N ARG A 320 -8.51 -2.87 7.62
CA ARG A 320 -9.74 -2.16 8.01
C ARG A 320 -9.96 -2.13 9.53
N TRP A 321 -9.20 -2.91 10.26
CA TRP A 321 -9.30 -3.10 11.71
C TRP A 321 -8.27 -2.31 12.52
N ALA A 322 -7.44 -1.50 11.87
CA ALA A 322 -6.43 -0.68 12.53
C ALA A 322 -6.35 0.71 11.90
N ILE A 323 -6.06 1.72 12.72
CA ILE A 323 -5.86 3.10 12.30
C ILE A 323 -4.77 3.75 13.14
N ALA A 324 -3.98 4.63 12.51
CA ALA A 324 -3.01 5.49 13.17
C ALA A 324 -3.60 6.89 13.35
N HIS A 325 -3.85 7.31 14.58
CA HIS A 325 -4.30 8.66 14.89
C HIS A 325 -3.08 9.53 15.21
N LYS A 326 -2.75 10.40 14.26
CA LYS A 326 -1.54 11.22 14.34
C LYS A 326 -1.76 12.45 15.20
N PHE A 327 -0.72 12.84 15.94
CA PHE A 327 -0.74 14.10 16.66
C PHE A 327 -0.69 15.29 15.70
N PRO A 328 -1.28 16.44 16.11
CA PRO A 328 -1.10 17.68 15.36
C PRO A 328 0.38 17.94 15.14
N ALA A 329 0.71 18.31 13.91
CA ALA A 329 2.07 18.66 13.59
C ALA A 329 2.47 19.96 14.32
N ARG A 330 3.79 20.10 14.58
CA ARG A 330 4.29 21.33 15.20
C ARG A 330 4.27 22.46 14.17
N GLU A 331 3.67 23.57 14.57
CA GLU A 331 3.59 24.78 13.78
C GLU A 331 4.74 25.73 14.15
N GLU A 332 5.32 26.36 13.14
CA GLU A 332 6.35 27.37 13.32
C GLU A 332 6.09 28.55 12.39
N LEU A 333 6.53 29.74 12.82
CA LEU A 333 6.43 30.96 12.05
C LEU A 333 7.72 31.20 11.28
N THR A 334 7.60 31.52 9.99
CA THR A 334 8.73 31.91 9.17
C THR A 334 8.32 32.93 8.09
N GLU A 335 9.29 33.50 7.40
CA GLU A 335 9.09 34.48 6.33
C GLU A 335 9.18 33.80 4.96
N LEU A 336 8.24 34.09 4.07
CA LEU A 336 8.26 33.67 2.67
C LEU A 336 9.19 34.58 1.88
N LEU A 337 10.38 34.09 1.56
CA LEU A 337 11.42 34.85 0.83
C LEU A 337 11.17 34.87 -0.68
N GLY A 338 10.49 33.90 -1.23
CA GLY A 338 10.22 33.75 -2.65
C GLY A 338 9.43 32.49 -2.98
N VAL A 339 9.08 32.37 -4.27
CA VAL A 339 8.44 31.15 -4.79
C VAL A 339 9.20 30.69 -6.03
N GLU A 340 9.58 29.42 -6.06
CA GLU A 340 10.17 28.77 -7.22
C GLU A 340 9.15 27.81 -7.83
N PHE A 341 9.21 27.66 -9.15
CA PHE A 341 8.34 26.74 -9.87
C PHE A 341 9.13 25.52 -10.33
N GLN A 342 8.79 24.37 -9.76
CA GLN A 342 9.40 23.09 -10.12
C GLN A 342 8.57 22.38 -11.17
N VAL A 343 9.23 21.78 -12.16
CA VAL A 343 8.58 21.05 -13.24
C VAL A 343 8.72 19.54 -12.98
N GLY A 344 7.59 18.89 -12.72
CA GLY A 344 7.54 17.46 -12.47
C GLY A 344 7.53 16.61 -13.75
N ARG A 345 7.55 15.29 -13.57
CA ARG A 345 7.54 14.29 -14.66
C ARG A 345 6.42 14.48 -15.68
N THR A 346 5.21 14.79 -15.22
CA THR A 346 4.03 15.00 -16.07
C THR A 346 3.95 16.43 -16.63
N GLY A 347 5.00 17.23 -16.48
CA GLY A 347 5.02 18.63 -16.82
C GLY A 347 4.35 19.54 -15.80
N ALA A 348 3.78 19.00 -14.72
CA ALA A 348 3.14 19.82 -13.69
C ALA A 348 4.11 20.85 -13.13
N VAL A 349 3.72 22.13 -13.18
CA VAL A 349 4.48 23.27 -12.68
C VAL A 349 3.98 23.56 -11.27
N THR A 350 4.76 23.12 -10.28
CA THR A 350 4.39 23.18 -8.87
C THR A 350 5.10 24.34 -8.17
N PRO A 351 4.37 25.26 -7.53
CA PRO A 351 4.97 26.33 -6.75
C PRO A 351 5.56 25.76 -5.44
N VAL A 352 6.78 26.16 -5.11
CA VAL A 352 7.51 25.80 -3.90
C VAL A 352 7.93 27.08 -3.18
N ALA A 353 7.49 27.23 -1.94
CA ALA A 353 7.88 28.35 -1.09
C ALA A 353 9.36 28.24 -0.70
N ARG A 354 10.11 29.30 -0.89
CA ARG A 354 11.44 29.53 -0.31
C ARG A 354 11.27 30.30 0.99
N LEU A 355 11.63 29.65 2.09
CA LEU A 355 11.39 30.16 3.43
C LEU A 355 12.69 30.57 4.09
N LYS A 356 12.61 31.56 4.98
CA LYS A 356 13.68 31.83 5.93
C LYS A 356 13.87 30.57 6.81
N PRO A 357 15.09 30.02 6.87
CA PRO A 357 15.31 28.77 7.58
C PRO A 357 14.78 28.81 9.01
N VAL A 358 13.98 27.84 9.38
CA VAL A 358 13.37 27.71 10.71
C VAL A 358 13.40 26.25 11.18
N GLN A 359 13.52 26.05 12.48
CA GLN A 359 13.53 24.71 13.09
C GLN A 359 12.10 24.22 13.31
N VAL A 360 11.72 23.12 12.65
CA VAL A 360 10.41 22.47 12.83
C VAL A 360 10.64 21.01 13.22
N ALA A 361 10.23 20.64 14.41
CA ALA A 361 10.41 19.26 14.92
C ALA A 361 11.84 18.72 14.72
N GLY A 362 12.86 19.52 15.09
CA GLY A 362 14.27 19.15 15.04
C GLY A 362 14.90 19.16 13.63
N VAL A 363 14.19 19.64 12.60
CA VAL A 363 14.71 19.75 11.24
C VAL A 363 14.65 21.20 10.78
N THR A 364 15.73 21.67 10.13
CA THR A 364 15.75 23.00 9.49
C THR A 364 14.93 22.95 8.20
N VAL A 365 13.82 23.69 8.16
CA VAL A 365 12.98 23.85 6.99
C VAL A 365 13.29 25.17 6.29
N SER A 366 13.67 25.08 5.02
CA SER A 366 13.91 26.23 4.14
C SER A 366 13.01 26.24 2.90
N ASN A 367 12.26 25.15 2.68
CA ASN A 367 11.33 25.02 1.56
C ASN A 367 10.03 24.33 2.04
N ALA A 368 8.91 24.73 1.45
CA ALA A 368 7.61 24.10 1.67
C ALA A 368 6.82 24.01 0.36
N THR A 369 6.03 22.95 0.21
CA THR A 369 5.15 22.87 -0.95
C THR A 369 3.98 23.85 -0.84
N LEU A 370 3.58 24.41 -1.96
CA LEU A 370 2.36 25.20 -2.12
C LEU A 370 1.32 24.44 -2.95
N HIS A 371 1.58 23.17 -3.25
CA HIS A 371 0.73 22.24 -4.00
C HIS A 371 0.37 22.73 -5.43
N ASN A 372 -0.38 23.82 -5.55
CA ASN A 372 -0.79 24.42 -6.83
C ASN A 372 -1.15 25.91 -6.64
N MET A 373 -1.44 26.58 -7.73
CA MET A 373 -1.74 28.03 -7.69
C MET A 373 -3.13 28.35 -7.11
N ASP A 374 -4.06 27.41 -7.13
CA ASP A 374 -5.37 27.59 -6.48
C ASP A 374 -5.20 27.63 -4.96
N GLU A 375 -4.26 26.84 -4.42
CA GLU A 375 -3.91 26.88 -3.00
C GLU A 375 -3.19 28.20 -2.62
N VAL A 376 -2.29 28.68 -3.48
CA VAL A 376 -1.65 30.00 -3.31
C VAL A 376 -2.72 31.11 -3.25
N ALA A 377 -3.70 31.06 -4.15
CA ALA A 377 -4.82 32.00 -4.18
C ALA A 377 -5.73 31.86 -2.97
N ARG A 378 -6.05 30.62 -2.54
CA ARG A 378 -6.88 30.32 -1.34
C ARG A 378 -6.26 30.90 -0.08
N LEU A 379 -4.94 30.75 0.07
CA LEU A 379 -4.17 31.31 1.19
C LEU A 379 -3.99 32.83 1.08
N GLY A 380 -4.19 33.41 -0.10
CA GLY A 380 -3.91 34.81 -0.39
C GLY A 380 -2.44 35.17 -0.18
N LEU A 381 -1.53 34.21 -0.48
CA LEU A 381 -0.10 34.27 -0.19
C LEU A 381 0.62 35.30 -1.06
N ARG A 382 1.56 36.03 -0.45
CA ARG A 382 2.45 36.99 -1.12
C ARG A 382 3.89 36.81 -0.66
N ILE A 383 4.83 37.11 -1.54
CA ILE A 383 6.26 37.14 -1.18
C ILE A 383 6.49 38.24 -0.16
N GLY A 384 7.17 37.93 0.92
CA GLY A 384 7.38 38.79 2.08
C GLY A 384 6.43 38.47 3.27
N ASP A 385 5.41 37.64 3.08
CA ASP A 385 4.49 37.26 4.15
C ASP A 385 5.16 36.47 5.28
N THR A 386 4.72 36.73 6.50
CA THR A 386 4.94 35.80 7.61
C THR A 386 3.93 34.68 7.49
N VAL A 387 4.40 33.45 7.45
CA VAL A 387 3.59 32.24 7.26
C VAL A 387 3.73 31.28 8.42
N VAL A 388 2.65 30.56 8.71
CA VAL A 388 2.65 29.40 9.58
C VAL A 388 2.98 28.19 8.73
N ILE A 389 4.04 27.50 9.06
CA ILE A 389 4.42 26.25 8.42
C ILE A 389 4.18 25.07 9.35
N LEU A 390 3.80 23.97 8.75
CA LEU A 390 3.49 22.71 9.40
C LEU A 390 4.31 21.61 8.76
N ARG A 391 4.87 20.72 9.58
CA ARG A 391 5.41 19.46 9.12
C ARG A 391 4.47 18.33 9.56
N ALA A 392 3.53 17.98 8.70
CA ALA A 392 2.62 16.86 8.92
C ALA A 392 3.36 15.55 8.69
N GLY A 393 3.42 14.69 9.72
CA GLY A 393 3.97 13.33 9.68
C GLY A 393 5.12 13.23 8.69
N ASP A 394 6.28 13.24 9.09
CA ASP A 394 7.55 12.85 8.46
C ASP A 394 7.94 13.32 7.03
N VAL A 395 7.10 14.00 6.22
CA VAL A 395 7.43 14.05 4.81
C VAL A 395 7.61 15.43 4.22
N ILE A 396 6.63 16.29 4.15
CA ILE A 396 6.75 17.52 3.37
C ILE A 396 6.25 18.72 4.16
N PRO A 397 7.12 19.75 4.42
CA PRO A 397 6.66 20.97 5.01
C PRO A 397 5.63 21.67 4.11
N GLN A 398 4.56 22.19 4.74
CA GLN A 398 3.47 22.88 4.06
C GLN A 398 3.24 24.24 4.68
N VAL A 399 2.82 25.21 3.86
CA VAL A 399 2.33 26.51 4.32
C VAL A 399 0.84 26.37 4.63
N MET A 400 0.46 26.60 5.88
CA MET A 400 -0.93 26.45 6.33
C MET A 400 -1.71 27.75 6.33
N GLN A 401 -1.07 28.84 6.70
CA GLN A 401 -1.75 30.11 6.92
C GLN A 401 -0.78 31.28 6.76
N VAL A 402 -1.32 32.41 6.35
CA VAL A 402 -0.64 33.71 6.33
C VAL A 402 -1.02 34.51 7.57
N VAL A 403 -0.04 35.09 8.24
CA VAL A 403 -0.26 36.01 9.35
C VAL A 403 -0.45 37.42 8.79
N LEU A 404 -1.70 37.75 8.42
CA LEU A 404 -2.02 39.00 7.70
C LEU A 404 -1.61 40.26 8.45
N GLU A 405 -1.63 40.24 9.80
CA GLU A 405 -1.23 41.37 10.65
C GLU A 405 0.27 41.70 10.55
N ARG A 406 1.07 40.73 10.02
CA ARG A 406 2.50 40.90 9.82
C ARG A 406 2.90 41.09 8.37
N ARG A 407 1.91 41.25 7.47
CA ARG A 407 2.19 41.44 6.04
C ARG A 407 2.89 42.80 5.80
N PRO A 408 4.08 42.80 5.17
CA PRO A 408 4.74 44.04 4.80
C PRO A 408 3.97 44.76 3.71
N ALA A 409 4.09 46.10 3.67
CA ALA A 409 3.36 46.94 2.71
C ALA A 409 3.81 46.72 1.25
N ASP A 410 5.02 46.20 1.04
CA ASP A 410 5.65 45.89 -0.24
C ASP A 410 5.56 44.43 -0.65
N ALA A 411 4.70 43.64 0.04
CA ALA A 411 4.48 42.24 -0.28
C ALA A 411 4.02 42.04 -1.75
N GLN A 412 4.74 41.21 -2.50
CA GLN A 412 4.55 41.00 -3.94
C GLN A 412 3.61 39.86 -4.25
N ALA A 413 2.79 40.01 -5.29
CA ALA A 413 1.94 38.90 -5.78
C ALA A 413 2.79 37.78 -6.38
N ILE A 414 2.29 36.53 -6.25
CA ILE A 414 2.89 35.36 -6.87
C ILE A 414 2.16 35.12 -8.18
N GLU A 415 2.89 35.19 -9.28
CA GLU A 415 2.34 35.02 -10.63
C GLU A 415 2.81 33.70 -11.22
N VAL A 416 1.91 33.04 -11.99
CA VAL A 416 2.25 31.86 -12.76
C VAL A 416 3.18 32.21 -13.88
N PRO A 417 4.31 31.54 -14.10
CA PRO A 417 5.16 31.79 -15.25
C PRO A 417 4.42 31.41 -16.56
N GLU A 418 4.39 32.30 -17.53
CA GLU A 418 3.83 32.04 -18.86
C GLU A 418 4.65 30.99 -19.63
N HIS A 419 5.93 30.90 -19.31
CA HIS A 419 6.89 29.99 -19.93
C HIS A 419 7.56 29.10 -18.88
N CYS A 420 7.82 27.86 -19.26
CA CYS A 420 8.51 26.87 -18.41
C CYS A 420 9.89 27.39 -18.02
N PRO A 421 10.22 27.45 -16.72
CA PRO A 421 11.51 27.97 -16.25
C PRO A 421 12.71 27.16 -16.73
N VAL A 422 12.47 25.90 -17.22
CA VAL A 422 13.53 24.98 -17.65
C VAL A 422 13.73 24.98 -19.16
N CYS A 423 12.66 24.87 -19.94
CA CYS A 423 12.76 24.71 -21.40
C CYS A 423 12.18 25.86 -22.22
N GLY A 424 11.56 26.88 -21.60
CA GLY A 424 10.94 27.99 -22.29
C GLY A 424 9.63 27.68 -23.04
N SER A 425 9.17 26.43 -23.04
CA SER A 425 7.87 26.07 -23.64
C SER A 425 6.72 26.71 -22.88
N ALA A 426 5.56 26.87 -23.50
CA ALA A 426 4.38 27.44 -22.86
C ALA A 426 3.97 26.63 -21.62
N VAL A 427 3.42 27.34 -20.64
CA VAL A 427 2.79 26.75 -19.46
C VAL A 427 1.28 26.95 -19.57
N GLU A 428 0.54 25.85 -19.63
CA GLU A 428 -0.90 25.86 -19.83
C GLU A 428 -1.63 25.26 -18.63
N ARG A 429 -2.81 25.80 -18.33
CA ARG A 429 -3.69 25.21 -17.29
C ARG A 429 -4.37 23.97 -17.85
N THR A 430 -4.38 22.86 -17.08
CA THR A 430 -5.03 21.63 -17.51
C THR A 430 -6.52 21.83 -17.68
N GLN A 431 -7.09 21.18 -18.69
CA GLN A 431 -8.54 21.13 -18.91
C GLN A 431 -9.06 19.78 -18.44
N LEU A 432 -10.06 19.79 -17.57
CA LEU A 432 -10.77 18.59 -17.13
C LEU A 432 -12.00 18.40 -17.99
N VAL A 433 -12.00 17.37 -18.81
CA VAL A 433 -13.13 17.02 -19.65
C VAL A 433 -13.99 16.00 -18.89
N LYS A 434 -15.13 16.45 -18.35
CA LYS A 434 -16.11 15.56 -17.72
C LYS A 434 -17.18 15.18 -18.74
N ARG A 435 -17.27 13.88 -19.04
CA ARG A 435 -18.34 13.33 -19.86
C ARG A 435 -19.38 12.69 -18.92
N SER A 436 -20.56 13.27 -18.86
CA SER A 436 -21.68 12.75 -18.09
C SER A 436 -22.96 12.83 -18.89
N LYS A 437 -23.67 11.72 -19.00
CA LYS A 437 -24.98 11.62 -19.66
C LYS A 437 -25.01 12.19 -21.10
N GLY A 438 -23.97 11.91 -21.89
CA GLY A 438 -23.86 12.39 -23.27
C GLY A 438 -23.57 13.88 -23.44
N LYS A 439 -23.24 14.57 -22.33
CA LYS A 439 -22.75 15.95 -22.35
C LYS A 439 -21.28 15.99 -21.95
N GLU A 440 -20.51 16.68 -22.74
CA GLU A 440 -19.13 17.01 -22.43
C GLU A 440 -19.11 18.37 -21.73
N SER A 441 -18.54 18.40 -20.53
CA SER A 441 -18.28 19.66 -19.83
C SER A 441 -16.79 19.83 -19.66
N ILE A 442 -16.25 20.93 -20.16
CA ILE A 442 -14.85 21.29 -19.99
C ILE A 442 -14.78 22.24 -18.78
N SER A 443 -13.97 21.91 -17.80
CA SER A 443 -13.64 22.78 -16.68
C SER A 443 -12.13 22.92 -16.55
N GLU A 444 -11.66 24.05 -16.03
CA GLU A 444 -10.25 24.24 -15.76
C GLU A 444 -9.83 23.39 -14.56
N GLY A 445 -8.72 22.67 -14.69
CA GLY A 445 -8.07 21.96 -13.60
C GLY A 445 -7.21 22.88 -12.74
N ALA A 446 -6.78 22.44 -11.58
CA ALA A 446 -5.93 23.19 -10.65
C ALA A 446 -4.45 23.22 -11.05
N ILE A 447 -4.05 22.41 -12.03
CA ILE A 447 -2.64 22.15 -12.35
C ILE A 447 -2.25 22.92 -13.62
N TYR A 448 -1.15 23.64 -13.56
CA TYR A 448 -0.46 24.21 -14.72
C TYR A 448 0.59 23.23 -15.23
N ARG A 449 0.73 23.09 -16.55
CA ARG A 449 1.68 22.14 -17.14
C ARG A 449 2.53 22.78 -18.22
N CYS A 450 3.82 22.45 -18.21
CA CYS A 450 4.72 22.70 -19.32
C CYS A 450 4.37 21.74 -20.47
N VAL A 451 4.11 22.29 -21.65
CA VAL A 451 3.77 21.52 -22.86
C VAL A 451 4.97 20.92 -23.56
N GLY A 452 6.19 21.16 -23.09
CA GLY A 452 7.45 20.73 -23.70
C GLY A 452 7.71 19.23 -23.65
N ARG A 453 6.93 18.46 -22.84
CA ARG A 453 7.07 16.99 -22.70
C ARG A 453 8.53 16.57 -22.50
N LEU A 454 8.99 15.50 -23.19
CA LEU A 454 10.38 15.02 -23.09
C LEU A 454 11.43 15.94 -23.73
N SER A 455 11.04 16.97 -24.50
CA SER A 455 11.95 18.04 -24.89
C SER A 455 12.31 18.98 -23.71
N CYS A 456 11.53 18.93 -22.63
CA CYS A 456 11.86 19.59 -21.39
C CYS A 456 12.81 18.72 -20.56
N GLN A 457 14.05 19.16 -20.36
CA GLN A 457 15.05 18.40 -19.60
C GLN A 457 14.59 18.02 -18.20
N ALA A 458 13.80 18.85 -17.52
CA ALA A 458 13.25 18.50 -16.20
C ALA A 458 12.28 17.33 -16.28
N GLN A 459 11.40 17.31 -17.29
CA GLN A 459 10.46 16.20 -17.49
C GLN A 459 11.20 14.92 -17.88
N LEU A 460 12.20 15.03 -18.75
CA LEU A 460 13.05 13.91 -19.16
C LEU A 460 13.81 13.32 -17.96
N LYS A 461 14.51 14.15 -17.18
CA LYS A 461 15.22 13.69 -15.96
C LYS A 461 14.30 12.96 -15.01
N GLN A 462 13.14 13.53 -14.72
CA GLN A 462 12.16 12.91 -13.83
C GLN A 462 11.53 11.62 -14.40
N ALA A 463 11.32 11.55 -15.72
CA ALA A 463 10.86 10.34 -16.39
C ALA A 463 11.89 9.22 -16.27
N ILE A 464 13.18 9.52 -16.46
CA ILE A 464 14.26 8.54 -16.31
C ILE A 464 14.43 8.13 -14.85
N ILE A 465 14.42 9.05 -13.88
CA ILE A 465 14.48 8.75 -12.44
C ILE A 465 13.34 7.79 -12.05
N HIS A 466 12.12 8.07 -12.54
CA HIS A 466 11.01 7.16 -12.32
C HIS A 466 11.25 5.78 -12.96
N PHE A 467 11.67 5.78 -14.23
CA PHE A 467 11.91 4.56 -14.99
C PHE A 467 12.93 3.64 -14.31
N VAL A 468 14.02 4.19 -13.78
CA VAL A 468 15.09 3.40 -13.13
C VAL A 468 14.80 3.06 -11.68
N SER A 469 13.75 3.62 -11.09
CA SER A 469 13.42 3.45 -9.68
C SER A 469 13.19 1.98 -9.29
N ARG A 470 13.37 1.66 -8.00
CA ARG A 470 13.24 0.31 -7.43
C ARG A 470 11.90 -0.38 -7.76
N ARG A 471 10.80 0.37 -7.81
CA ARG A 471 9.46 -0.15 -8.13
C ARG A 471 9.21 -0.31 -9.63
N ALA A 472 10.03 0.33 -10.46
CA ALA A 472 9.97 0.28 -11.91
C ALA A 472 11.01 -0.72 -12.45
N MET A 473 12.02 -0.28 -13.20
CA MET A 473 13.01 -1.16 -13.81
C MET A 473 14.11 -1.60 -12.85
N ASP A 474 14.24 -0.96 -11.67
CA ASP A 474 15.18 -1.31 -10.60
C ASP A 474 16.65 -1.33 -11.04
N ILE A 475 17.09 -0.24 -11.61
CA ILE A 475 18.47 -0.09 -12.06
C ILE A 475 19.29 0.56 -10.95
N ASP A 476 19.94 -0.25 -10.15
CA ASP A 476 20.78 0.24 -9.06
C ASP A 476 21.97 1.05 -9.59
N GLY A 477 22.37 2.07 -8.85
CA GLY A 477 23.47 2.96 -9.26
C GLY A 477 23.05 4.16 -10.12
N LEU A 478 21.81 4.22 -10.64
CA LEU A 478 21.24 5.37 -11.36
C LEU A 478 20.47 6.28 -10.43
N GLY A 479 21.13 6.88 -9.45
CA GLY A 479 20.52 7.93 -8.62
C GLY A 479 20.38 9.26 -9.39
N ASP A 480 19.61 10.20 -8.78
CA ASP A 480 19.26 11.51 -9.39
C ASP A 480 20.45 12.24 -9.99
N LYS A 481 21.56 12.31 -9.28
CA LYS A 481 22.78 13.00 -9.76
C LYS A 481 23.41 12.36 -11.00
N ILE A 482 23.30 11.05 -11.13
CA ILE A 482 23.84 10.33 -12.30
C ILE A 482 22.91 10.55 -13.50
N VAL A 483 21.61 10.49 -13.28
CA VAL A 483 20.61 10.81 -14.32
C VAL A 483 20.80 12.27 -14.80
N GLU A 484 21.03 13.21 -13.89
CA GLU A 484 21.33 14.60 -14.24
C GLU A 484 22.55 14.69 -15.15
N GLN A 485 23.66 14.04 -14.80
CA GLN A 485 24.87 14.03 -15.62
C GLN A 485 24.63 13.44 -17.01
N LEU A 486 23.90 12.31 -17.10
CA LEU A 486 23.61 11.64 -18.37
C LEU A 486 22.77 12.52 -19.31
N VAL A 487 21.74 13.17 -18.77
CA VAL A 487 20.88 14.06 -19.56
C VAL A 487 21.60 15.37 -19.93
N ASP A 488 22.33 15.99 -19.00
CA ASP A 488 23.01 17.28 -19.25
C ASP A 488 24.18 17.13 -20.22
N ARG A 489 24.81 15.97 -20.28
CA ARG A 489 25.82 15.64 -21.29
C ARG A 489 25.24 15.17 -22.63
N GLY A 490 23.91 15.04 -22.73
CA GLY A 490 23.24 14.58 -23.95
C GLY A 490 23.46 13.10 -24.27
N LEU A 491 23.91 12.29 -23.29
CA LEU A 491 24.11 10.84 -23.45
C LEU A 491 22.79 10.08 -23.44
N VAL A 492 21.75 10.64 -22.80
CA VAL A 492 20.42 10.04 -22.67
C VAL A 492 19.38 11.09 -23.00
N ALA A 493 18.61 10.87 -24.04
CA ALA A 493 17.48 11.66 -24.50
C ALA A 493 16.12 10.93 -24.34
N SER A 494 16.18 9.64 -24.04
CA SER A 494 15.01 8.80 -23.75
C SER A 494 15.41 7.66 -22.79
N PRO A 495 14.47 7.00 -22.09
CA PRO A 495 14.77 5.82 -21.29
C PRO A 495 15.42 4.67 -22.08
N ALA A 496 15.18 4.59 -23.40
CA ALA A 496 15.76 3.57 -24.27
C ALA A 496 17.28 3.71 -24.39
N ASP A 497 17.82 4.93 -24.34
CA ASP A 497 19.24 5.21 -24.49
C ASP A 497 20.07 4.64 -23.33
N LEU A 498 19.44 4.37 -22.18
CA LEU A 498 20.12 3.71 -21.06
C LEU A 498 20.69 2.33 -21.44
N TYR A 499 20.00 1.62 -22.33
CA TYR A 499 20.40 0.27 -22.76
C TYR A 499 21.48 0.26 -23.86
N THR A 500 21.89 1.43 -24.34
CA THR A 500 22.96 1.60 -25.34
C THR A 500 24.19 2.29 -24.78
N LEU A 501 24.20 2.62 -23.47
CA LEU A 501 25.34 3.23 -22.80
C LEU A 501 26.58 2.31 -22.88
N THR A 502 27.73 2.90 -23.26
CA THR A 502 29.00 2.19 -23.31
C THR A 502 29.79 2.33 -22.02
N TYR A 503 30.79 1.45 -21.84
CA TYR A 503 31.70 1.52 -20.68
C TYR A 503 32.40 2.89 -20.57
N GLU A 504 32.90 3.43 -21.69
CA GLU A 504 33.63 4.68 -21.74
C GLU A 504 32.74 5.86 -21.32
N GLN A 505 31.49 5.89 -21.82
CA GLN A 505 30.53 6.95 -21.47
C GLN A 505 30.20 6.96 -19.96
N VAL A 506 30.04 5.79 -19.36
CA VAL A 506 29.72 5.68 -17.92
C VAL A 506 30.97 5.95 -17.08
N PHE A 507 32.14 5.51 -17.51
CA PHE A 507 33.40 5.70 -16.78
C PHE A 507 33.80 7.20 -16.68
N GLU A 508 33.42 8.01 -17.67
CA GLU A 508 33.67 9.45 -17.69
C GLU A 508 32.74 10.27 -16.78
N LEU A 509 31.72 9.65 -16.19
CA LEU A 509 30.82 10.35 -15.25
C LEU A 509 31.54 10.65 -13.93
N GLU A 510 31.19 11.79 -13.33
CA GLU A 510 31.74 12.17 -12.03
C GLU A 510 31.36 11.16 -10.95
N GLY A 511 32.34 10.69 -10.20
CA GLY A 511 32.16 9.71 -9.12
C GLY A 511 32.22 8.24 -9.56
N PHE A 512 32.52 7.98 -10.86
CA PHE A 512 32.69 6.62 -11.36
C PHE A 512 34.15 6.19 -11.37
N ALA A 513 34.34 4.91 -11.14
CA ALA A 513 35.59 4.17 -11.28
C ALA A 513 35.28 2.79 -11.87
N GLU A 514 36.27 1.97 -12.15
CA GLU A 514 36.10 0.67 -12.82
C GLU A 514 35.00 -0.21 -12.19
N LEU A 515 35.00 -0.33 -10.86
CA LEU A 515 34.00 -1.16 -10.16
C LEU A 515 32.58 -0.59 -10.29
N SER A 516 32.39 0.71 -10.05
CA SER A 516 31.05 1.35 -10.13
C SER A 516 30.51 1.37 -11.55
N THR A 517 31.39 1.53 -12.56
CA THR A 517 31.04 1.44 -13.98
C THR A 517 30.51 0.05 -14.33
N ASN A 518 31.26 -1.01 -13.96
CA ASN A 518 30.84 -2.39 -14.21
C ASN A 518 29.54 -2.73 -13.48
N ASN A 519 29.38 -2.30 -12.23
CA ASN A 519 28.16 -2.54 -11.45
C ASN A 519 26.95 -1.89 -12.13
N LEU A 520 27.05 -0.64 -12.56
CA LEU A 520 25.95 0.04 -13.24
C LEU A 520 25.57 -0.64 -14.56
N LEU A 521 26.56 -0.97 -15.41
CA LEU A 521 26.30 -1.65 -16.68
C LEU A 521 25.68 -3.05 -16.47
N THR A 522 26.08 -3.75 -15.40
CA THR A 522 25.47 -5.02 -15.00
C THR A 522 24.02 -4.81 -14.57
N ALA A 523 23.73 -3.81 -13.72
CA ALA A 523 22.37 -3.50 -13.30
C ALA A 523 21.45 -3.13 -14.48
N ILE A 524 21.97 -2.36 -15.46
CA ILE A 524 21.24 -2.07 -16.72
C ILE A 524 20.97 -3.36 -17.50
N ALA A 525 21.95 -4.25 -17.61
CA ALA A 525 21.78 -5.51 -18.32
C ALA A 525 20.76 -6.44 -17.64
N ASP A 526 20.81 -6.53 -16.33
CA ASP A 526 19.89 -7.35 -15.52
C ASP A 526 18.44 -6.83 -15.59
N SER A 527 18.25 -5.52 -15.72
CA SER A 527 16.93 -4.90 -15.85
C SER A 527 16.21 -5.21 -17.17
N ARG A 528 16.85 -5.86 -18.14
CA ARG A 528 16.26 -6.16 -19.47
C ARG A 528 15.11 -7.16 -19.45
N LYS A 529 14.86 -7.84 -18.34
CA LYS A 529 13.81 -8.88 -18.24
C LYS A 529 12.77 -8.58 -17.17
N PRO A 530 12.11 -7.41 -17.22
CA PRO A 530 11.10 -7.08 -16.25
C PRO A 530 9.80 -7.83 -16.48
N SER A 531 8.96 -7.95 -15.43
CA SER A 531 7.56 -8.31 -15.61
C SER A 531 6.81 -7.21 -16.35
N LEU A 532 5.73 -7.57 -17.05
CA LEU A 532 4.87 -6.62 -17.75
C LEU A 532 4.36 -5.51 -16.81
N ALA A 533 4.00 -5.85 -15.57
CA ALA A 533 3.52 -4.89 -14.57
C ALA A 533 4.57 -3.82 -14.22
N ARG A 534 5.83 -4.24 -14.00
CA ARG A 534 6.92 -3.31 -13.71
C ARG A 534 7.21 -2.39 -14.89
N PHE A 535 7.17 -2.92 -16.10
CA PHE A 535 7.38 -2.14 -17.32
C PHE A 535 6.27 -1.10 -17.53
N ILE A 536 4.98 -1.48 -17.38
CA ILE A 536 3.86 -0.54 -17.47
C ILE A 536 4.02 0.59 -16.44
N PHE A 537 4.38 0.26 -15.20
CA PHE A 537 4.63 1.26 -14.18
C PHE A 537 5.82 2.16 -14.54
N ALA A 538 6.91 1.58 -15.08
CA ALA A 538 8.10 2.31 -15.50
C ALA A 538 7.84 3.32 -16.62
N LEU A 539 6.90 3.03 -17.54
CA LEU A 539 6.49 3.96 -18.60
C LEU A 539 5.91 5.28 -18.06
N GLY A 540 5.47 5.29 -16.80
CA GLY A 540 5.01 6.49 -16.12
C GLY A 540 3.73 7.08 -16.69
N ILE A 541 2.81 6.23 -17.14
CA ILE A 541 1.49 6.62 -17.64
C ILE A 541 0.78 7.46 -16.56
N PRO A 542 0.23 8.63 -16.87
CA PRO A 542 -0.48 9.45 -15.89
C PRO A 542 -1.59 8.66 -15.19
N ASP A 543 -1.75 8.87 -13.90
CA ASP A 543 -2.74 8.24 -13.02
C ASP A 543 -2.69 6.70 -12.95
N VAL A 544 -1.66 6.07 -13.55
CA VAL A 544 -1.38 4.66 -13.44
C VAL A 544 -0.32 4.42 -12.37
N GLY A 545 -0.77 4.01 -11.19
CA GLY A 545 0.09 3.58 -10.10
C GLY A 545 0.51 2.11 -10.25
N GLU A 546 1.34 1.64 -9.30
CA GLU A 546 1.84 0.27 -9.27
C GLU A 546 0.71 -0.78 -9.28
N GLU A 547 -0.34 -0.58 -8.48
CA GLU A 547 -1.47 -1.52 -8.42
C GLU A 547 -2.28 -1.55 -9.72
N THR A 548 -2.49 -0.39 -10.35
CA THR A 548 -3.15 -0.31 -11.66
C THR A 548 -2.30 -0.98 -12.73
N ALA A 549 -0.97 -0.83 -12.70
CA ALA A 549 -0.05 -1.50 -13.62
C ALA A 549 -0.10 -3.03 -13.45
N LYS A 550 -0.11 -3.53 -12.21
CA LYS A 550 -0.29 -4.97 -11.91
C LYS A 550 -1.65 -5.48 -12.40
N LEU A 551 -2.70 -4.70 -12.18
CA LEU A 551 -4.05 -5.05 -12.64
C LEU A 551 -4.12 -5.15 -14.16
N LEU A 552 -3.59 -4.17 -14.90
CA LEU A 552 -3.52 -4.19 -16.36
C LEU A 552 -2.73 -5.41 -16.88
N ALA A 553 -1.56 -5.67 -16.30
CA ALA A 553 -0.70 -6.78 -16.70
C ALA A 553 -1.40 -8.13 -16.52
N ARG A 554 -1.92 -8.41 -15.32
CA ARG A 554 -2.59 -9.69 -15.01
C ARG A 554 -3.91 -9.90 -15.76
N SER A 555 -4.64 -8.80 -16.06
CA SER A 555 -5.96 -8.91 -16.70
C SER A 555 -5.87 -9.03 -18.22
N LEU A 556 -4.98 -8.28 -18.87
CA LEU A 556 -4.83 -8.22 -20.31
C LEU A 556 -3.64 -9.03 -20.85
N GLY A 557 -2.65 -9.38 -20.02
CA GLY A 557 -1.59 -10.33 -20.30
C GLY A 557 -0.53 -9.89 -21.31
N SER A 558 -0.72 -8.80 -22.07
CA SER A 558 0.30 -8.30 -23.01
C SER A 558 0.25 -6.79 -23.18
N LEU A 559 1.42 -6.18 -23.44
CA LEU A 559 1.54 -4.74 -23.70
C LEU A 559 0.78 -4.32 -24.96
N GLU A 560 0.76 -5.15 -25.98
CA GLU A 560 0.06 -4.89 -27.24
C GLU A 560 -1.46 -4.75 -26.98
N ARG A 561 -2.05 -5.67 -26.21
CA ARG A 561 -3.47 -5.61 -25.85
C ARG A 561 -3.81 -4.38 -25.03
N ILE A 562 -2.95 -4.05 -24.04
CA ILE A 562 -3.11 -2.84 -23.22
C ILE A 562 -3.08 -1.59 -24.09
N GLY A 563 -2.11 -1.51 -25.02
CA GLY A 563 -1.95 -0.34 -25.90
C GLY A 563 -3.07 -0.19 -26.94
N LYS A 564 -3.74 -1.27 -27.35
CA LYS A 564 -4.87 -1.26 -28.28
C LYS A 564 -6.22 -1.10 -27.58
N ALA A 565 -6.26 -1.25 -26.24
CA ALA A 565 -7.52 -1.25 -25.50
C ALA A 565 -8.25 0.08 -25.60
N LEU A 566 -9.53 0.02 -25.94
CA LEU A 566 -10.41 1.17 -25.93
C LEU A 566 -10.68 1.61 -24.49
N PRO A 567 -10.84 2.91 -24.20
CA PRO A 567 -11.13 3.40 -22.86
C PRO A 567 -12.32 2.69 -22.21
N GLU A 568 -13.36 2.44 -22.97
CA GLU A 568 -14.57 1.76 -22.49
C GLU A 568 -14.30 0.31 -22.05
N VAL A 569 -13.40 -0.37 -22.74
CA VAL A 569 -12.99 -1.74 -22.38
C VAL A 569 -12.17 -1.74 -21.10
N LEU A 570 -11.27 -0.77 -20.92
CA LEU A 570 -10.49 -0.62 -19.71
C LEU A 570 -11.35 -0.34 -18.47
N THR A 571 -12.52 0.29 -18.62
CA THR A 571 -13.44 0.52 -17.49
C THR A 571 -14.09 -0.75 -16.93
N TYR A 572 -13.93 -1.91 -17.57
CA TYR A 572 -14.33 -3.19 -16.97
C TYR A 572 -13.36 -3.68 -15.89
N LEU A 573 -12.16 -3.09 -15.82
CA LEU A 573 -11.24 -3.34 -14.72
C LEU A 573 -11.74 -2.68 -13.43
N PRO A 574 -11.69 -3.37 -12.28
CA PRO A 574 -12.01 -2.76 -11.01
C PRO A 574 -11.06 -1.58 -10.75
N ASP A 575 -11.57 -0.52 -10.17
CA ASP A 575 -10.82 0.70 -9.81
C ASP A 575 -10.21 1.49 -11.01
N VAL A 576 -10.55 1.14 -12.25
CA VAL A 576 -10.21 1.92 -13.45
C VAL A 576 -11.41 2.75 -13.89
N GLY A 577 -11.42 4.02 -13.50
CA GLY A 577 -12.41 4.98 -13.93
C GLY A 577 -12.18 5.46 -15.38
N ALA A 578 -13.18 6.19 -15.92
CA ALA A 578 -13.09 6.71 -17.29
C ALA A 578 -11.88 7.60 -17.52
N GLU A 579 -11.49 8.43 -16.52
CA GLU A 579 -10.35 9.32 -16.61
C GLU A 579 -9.04 8.54 -16.79
N VAL A 580 -8.78 7.54 -15.94
CA VAL A 580 -7.61 6.68 -16.02
C VAL A 580 -7.59 5.88 -17.33
N ALA A 581 -8.74 5.36 -17.76
CA ALA A 581 -8.87 4.63 -19.01
C ALA A 581 -8.49 5.51 -20.23
N TYR A 582 -8.92 6.77 -20.24
CA TYR A 582 -8.55 7.73 -21.29
C TYR A 582 -7.07 8.09 -21.24
N GLU A 583 -6.48 8.28 -20.07
CA GLU A 583 -5.03 8.56 -19.94
C GLU A 583 -4.20 7.40 -20.48
N ILE A 584 -4.57 6.15 -20.17
CA ILE A 584 -3.91 4.97 -20.72
C ILE A 584 -4.00 4.96 -22.26
N HIS A 585 -5.20 5.12 -22.80
CA HIS A 585 -5.41 5.12 -24.24
C HIS A 585 -4.64 6.23 -24.96
N ASN A 586 -4.71 7.47 -24.45
CA ASN A 586 -4.01 8.62 -25.01
C ASN A 586 -2.49 8.46 -24.94
N PHE A 587 -1.97 7.85 -23.87
CA PHE A 587 -0.55 7.59 -23.74
C PHE A 587 -0.04 6.68 -24.86
N PHE A 588 -0.74 5.60 -25.16
CA PHE A 588 -0.38 4.67 -26.23
C PHE A 588 -0.74 5.17 -27.64
N ALA A 589 -1.68 6.11 -27.77
CA ALA A 589 -2.00 6.77 -29.03
C ALA A 589 -0.97 7.84 -29.42
N ASP A 590 -0.22 8.38 -28.46
CA ASP A 590 0.81 9.40 -28.68
C ASP A 590 1.98 8.82 -29.49
N GLU A 591 2.33 9.48 -30.60
CA GLU A 591 3.37 9.01 -31.53
C GLU A 591 4.74 8.94 -30.89
N HIS A 592 5.09 9.93 -30.05
CA HIS A 592 6.39 9.95 -29.38
C HIS A 592 6.52 8.80 -28.36
N ASN A 593 5.48 8.55 -27.57
CA ASN A 593 5.48 7.43 -26.63
C ASN A 593 5.58 6.09 -27.36
N ARG A 594 4.89 5.93 -28.50
CA ARG A 594 5.02 4.73 -29.34
C ARG A 594 6.45 4.52 -29.85
N GLN A 595 7.11 5.59 -30.27
CA GLN A 595 8.51 5.51 -30.72
C GLN A 595 9.44 5.08 -29.56
N VAL A 596 9.29 5.69 -28.38
CA VAL A 596 10.07 5.33 -27.18
C VAL A 596 9.84 3.85 -26.79
N ILE A 597 8.57 3.40 -26.79
CA ILE A 597 8.22 2.00 -26.50
C ILE A 597 8.84 1.06 -27.55
N ALA A 598 8.80 1.43 -28.82
CA ALA A 598 9.42 0.63 -29.90
C ALA A 598 10.94 0.52 -29.72
N GLN A 599 11.62 1.63 -29.37
CA GLN A 599 13.05 1.63 -29.05
C GLN A 599 13.36 0.81 -27.80
N LEU A 600 12.56 0.91 -26.74
CA LEU A 600 12.71 0.07 -25.53
C LEU A 600 12.53 -1.42 -25.81
N ARG A 601 11.77 -1.79 -26.84
CA ARG A 601 11.52 -3.18 -27.25
C ARG A 601 12.36 -3.61 -28.46
N ASP A 602 13.39 -2.87 -28.80
CA ASP A 602 14.30 -3.24 -29.88
C ASP A 602 14.85 -4.66 -29.68
N ALA A 603 14.92 -5.44 -30.77
CA ALA A 603 15.24 -6.85 -30.70
C ALA A 603 16.68 -7.14 -30.25
N GLU A 604 17.62 -6.21 -30.51
CA GLU A 604 19.05 -6.39 -30.25
C GLU A 604 19.48 -5.83 -28.91
N HIS A 605 18.93 -4.64 -28.53
CA HIS A 605 19.39 -3.89 -27.38
C HIS A 605 18.30 -3.60 -26.35
N GLY A 606 17.05 -3.96 -26.67
CA GLY A 606 15.88 -3.59 -25.87
C GLY A 606 15.56 -4.53 -24.72
N VAL A 607 14.41 -4.24 -24.11
CA VAL A 607 13.83 -4.94 -22.97
C VAL A 607 13.00 -6.14 -23.44
N GLN A 608 13.24 -7.31 -22.86
CA GLN A 608 12.50 -8.55 -23.10
C GLN A 608 11.42 -8.70 -22.02
N LEU A 609 10.19 -8.29 -22.33
CA LEU A 609 9.08 -8.35 -21.37
C LEU A 609 8.68 -9.79 -21.06
N GLN A 610 8.46 -10.06 -19.76
CA GLN A 610 7.80 -11.27 -19.29
C GLN A 610 6.29 -11.01 -19.34
N GLU A 611 5.64 -11.50 -20.39
CA GLU A 611 4.20 -11.36 -20.62
C GLU A 611 3.48 -12.67 -20.30
N GLU A 612 2.27 -12.59 -19.71
CA GLU A 612 1.45 -13.77 -19.41
C GLU A 612 0.80 -14.34 -20.67
N GLY A 613 0.67 -13.53 -21.71
CA GLY A 613 0.22 -13.93 -23.04
C GLY A 613 -1.29 -14.06 -23.24
N GLU A 614 -2.06 -14.37 -22.22
CA GLU A 614 -3.52 -14.57 -22.30
C GLU A 614 -4.29 -13.51 -21.48
N VAL A 615 -5.56 -13.30 -21.83
CA VAL A 615 -6.50 -12.51 -21.05
C VAL A 615 -6.97 -13.36 -19.89
N ALA A 616 -6.97 -12.80 -18.67
CA ALA A 616 -7.40 -13.51 -17.48
C ALA A 616 -8.88 -13.95 -17.60
N ALA A 617 -9.17 -15.20 -17.22
CA ALA A 617 -10.52 -15.75 -17.31
C ALA A 617 -11.53 -14.95 -16.49
N GLU A 618 -11.14 -14.44 -15.31
CA GLU A 618 -11.96 -13.58 -14.45
C GLU A 618 -12.33 -12.27 -15.16
N PHE A 619 -11.38 -11.66 -15.87
CA PHE A 619 -11.63 -10.45 -16.64
C PHE A 619 -12.50 -10.74 -17.86
N ALA A 620 -12.25 -11.83 -18.57
CA ALA A 620 -13.07 -12.25 -19.70
C ALA A 620 -14.53 -12.51 -19.30
N ALA A 621 -14.78 -12.95 -18.08
CA ALA A 621 -16.13 -13.21 -17.56
C ALA A 621 -16.88 -11.95 -17.09
N CYS A 622 -16.22 -10.78 -16.97
CA CYS A 622 -16.85 -9.54 -16.47
C CYS A 622 -17.85 -8.90 -17.45
N ALA A 623 -17.85 -9.27 -18.73
CA ALA A 623 -18.70 -8.65 -19.73
C ALA A 623 -20.08 -9.31 -19.78
N SER A 624 -21.13 -8.51 -19.57
CA SER A 624 -22.53 -8.89 -19.85
C SER A 624 -23.17 -7.87 -20.78
N LEU A 625 -24.19 -8.27 -21.53
CA LEU A 625 -24.91 -7.35 -22.42
C LEU A 625 -25.56 -6.21 -21.62
N ALA A 626 -26.13 -6.51 -20.45
CA ALA A 626 -26.70 -5.50 -19.58
C ALA A 626 -25.63 -4.50 -19.08
N GLY A 627 -24.49 -5.00 -18.59
CA GLY A 627 -23.36 -4.15 -18.17
C GLY A 627 -22.80 -3.33 -19.33
N PHE A 628 -22.76 -3.87 -20.55
CA PHE A 628 -22.33 -3.14 -21.72
C PHE A 628 -23.27 -1.97 -22.04
N ILE A 629 -24.58 -2.19 -22.03
CA ILE A 629 -25.58 -1.14 -22.30
C ILE A 629 -25.49 -0.05 -21.23
N ASP A 630 -25.35 -0.42 -19.97
CA ASP A 630 -25.18 0.54 -18.85
C ASP A 630 -23.94 1.42 -19.05
N LYS A 631 -22.81 0.82 -19.46
CA LYS A 631 -21.54 1.53 -19.74
C LYS A 631 -21.57 2.43 -20.97
N LEU A 632 -22.53 2.27 -21.88
CA LEU A 632 -22.74 3.23 -22.98
C LEU A 632 -23.24 4.59 -22.48
N ASN A 633 -23.64 4.70 -21.20
CA ASN A 633 -24.13 5.92 -20.56
C ASN A 633 -25.30 6.59 -21.34
N ILE A 634 -26.22 5.79 -21.89
CA ILE A 634 -27.39 6.31 -22.60
C ILE A 634 -28.31 7.03 -21.60
N PRO A 635 -28.72 8.28 -21.84
CA PRO A 635 -29.54 9.03 -20.90
C PRO A 635 -30.82 8.27 -20.53
N PHE A 636 -31.23 8.29 -19.26
CA PHE A 636 -32.39 7.60 -18.68
C PHE A 636 -32.36 6.06 -18.73
N ILE A 637 -31.26 5.45 -19.16
CA ILE A 637 -31.00 4.01 -19.05
C ILE A 637 -29.93 3.80 -17.98
N ALA A 638 -30.32 3.15 -16.90
CA ALA A 638 -29.47 2.69 -15.84
C ALA A 638 -29.50 1.16 -15.78
N ALA A 639 -28.75 0.53 -14.90
CA ALA A 639 -28.56 -0.91 -14.77
C ALA A 639 -29.87 -1.72 -14.94
N THR A 640 -30.94 -1.35 -14.22
CA THR A 640 -32.24 -2.05 -14.35
C THR A 640 -32.88 -1.92 -15.76
N GLY A 641 -32.70 -0.79 -16.44
CA GLY A 641 -33.15 -0.59 -17.81
C GLY A 641 -32.31 -1.41 -18.79
N ALA A 642 -31.03 -1.43 -18.60
CA ALA A 642 -30.06 -2.22 -19.36
C ALA A 642 -30.32 -3.73 -19.22
N GLU A 643 -30.59 -4.25 -18.03
CA GLU A 643 -30.98 -5.65 -17.79
C GLU A 643 -32.23 -6.05 -18.59
N LYS A 644 -33.26 -5.20 -18.58
CA LYS A 644 -34.50 -5.47 -19.33
C LYS A 644 -34.28 -5.48 -20.84
N LEU A 645 -33.48 -4.55 -21.35
CA LEU A 645 -33.12 -4.50 -22.75
C LEU A 645 -32.29 -5.74 -23.15
N ALA A 646 -31.31 -6.12 -22.34
CA ALA A 646 -30.50 -7.31 -22.55
C ALA A 646 -31.35 -8.59 -22.56
N SER A 647 -32.23 -8.76 -21.57
CA SER A 647 -33.12 -9.92 -21.48
C SER A 647 -34.11 -10.02 -22.65
N ARG A 648 -34.61 -8.88 -23.14
CA ARG A 648 -35.60 -8.85 -24.24
C ARG A 648 -34.98 -9.13 -25.60
N PHE A 649 -33.82 -8.50 -25.88
CA PHE A 649 -33.22 -8.54 -27.23
C PHE A 649 -32.07 -9.55 -27.35
N GLY A 650 -31.37 -9.86 -26.27
CA GLY A 650 -30.34 -10.89 -26.20
C GLY A 650 -29.05 -10.59 -26.99
N SER A 651 -29.00 -9.50 -27.76
CA SER A 651 -27.83 -9.08 -28.52
C SER A 651 -27.79 -7.56 -28.74
N LEU A 652 -26.62 -6.99 -28.99
CA LEU A 652 -26.47 -5.58 -29.35
C LEU A 652 -27.16 -5.26 -30.69
N ASP A 653 -26.99 -6.12 -31.67
CA ASP A 653 -27.64 -5.97 -32.99
C ASP A 653 -29.18 -5.95 -32.86
N GLY A 654 -29.75 -6.79 -31.98
CA GLY A 654 -31.20 -6.77 -31.70
C GLY A 654 -31.64 -5.44 -31.07
N ILE A 655 -30.84 -4.84 -30.20
CA ILE A 655 -31.15 -3.53 -29.59
C ILE A 655 -31.02 -2.39 -30.60
N ILE A 656 -29.97 -2.41 -31.42
CA ILE A 656 -29.74 -1.39 -32.46
C ILE A 656 -30.88 -1.39 -33.46
N ARG A 657 -31.38 -2.56 -33.86
CA ARG A 657 -32.47 -2.70 -34.84
C ARG A 657 -33.88 -2.56 -34.27
N ALA A 658 -34.02 -2.56 -32.91
CA ALA A 658 -35.31 -2.48 -32.27
C ALA A 658 -36.06 -1.20 -32.67
N ASP A 659 -37.26 -1.35 -33.14
CA ASP A 659 -38.14 -0.21 -33.46
C ASP A 659 -38.88 0.30 -32.20
N TRP A 660 -39.68 1.35 -32.41
CA TRP A 660 -40.46 1.95 -31.29
C TRP A 660 -41.47 0.96 -30.71
N LEU A 661 -42.08 0.09 -31.51
CA LEU A 661 -43.04 -0.89 -31.05
C LEU A 661 -42.37 -1.98 -30.22
N ASP A 662 -41.18 -2.41 -30.63
CA ASP A 662 -40.38 -3.38 -29.89
C ASP A 662 -39.99 -2.87 -28.51
N LEU A 663 -39.54 -1.61 -28.43
CA LEU A 663 -39.12 -0.98 -27.18
C LEU A 663 -40.29 -0.77 -26.20
N ARG A 664 -41.50 -0.50 -26.70
CA ARG A 664 -42.71 -0.40 -25.87
C ARG A 664 -43.15 -1.74 -25.27
N GLN A 665 -42.72 -2.86 -25.82
CA GLN A 665 -43.00 -4.19 -25.28
C GLN A 665 -42.00 -4.57 -24.15
N VAL A 666 -40.96 -3.78 -23.92
CA VAL A 666 -40.04 -4.01 -22.80
C VAL A 666 -40.76 -3.63 -21.50
N GLU A 667 -40.94 -4.59 -20.60
CA GLU A 667 -41.70 -4.42 -19.38
C GLU A 667 -41.14 -3.28 -18.50
N ARG A 668 -41.98 -2.29 -18.16
CA ARG A 668 -41.65 -1.14 -17.32
C ARG A 668 -40.44 -0.31 -17.81
N LEU A 669 -40.15 -0.26 -19.10
CA LEU A 669 -39.22 0.70 -19.67
C LEU A 669 -39.93 2.05 -19.83
N PRO A 670 -39.45 3.14 -19.19
CA PRO A 670 -40.09 4.44 -19.37
C PRO A 670 -40.00 4.92 -20.82
N GLU A 671 -41.05 5.60 -21.33
CA GLU A 671 -41.08 6.11 -22.70
C GLU A 671 -39.89 7.02 -23.02
N ARG A 672 -39.46 7.85 -22.07
CA ARG A 672 -38.29 8.70 -22.19
C ARG A 672 -37.00 7.90 -22.37
N ALA A 673 -36.87 6.71 -21.73
CA ALA A 673 -35.71 5.83 -21.90
C ALA A 673 -35.70 5.16 -23.27
N ALA A 674 -36.86 4.68 -23.74
CA ALA A 674 -37.01 4.14 -25.09
C ALA A 674 -36.68 5.18 -26.18
N LYS A 675 -37.14 6.42 -26.00
CA LYS A 675 -36.80 7.53 -26.90
C LYS A 675 -35.28 7.81 -26.88
N SER A 676 -34.67 7.91 -25.70
CA SER A 676 -33.26 8.17 -25.58
C SER A 676 -32.39 7.06 -26.20
N LEU A 677 -32.83 5.80 -26.12
CA LEU A 677 -32.14 4.69 -26.74
C LEU A 677 -32.19 4.82 -28.30
N ARG A 678 -33.34 5.18 -28.86
CA ARG A 678 -33.45 5.41 -30.30
C ARG A 678 -32.63 6.59 -30.75
N ASP A 679 -32.79 7.75 -30.10
CA ASP A 679 -32.01 8.96 -30.40
C ASP A 679 -30.49 8.67 -30.36
N PHE A 680 -30.04 7.81 -29.45
CA PHE A 680 -28.64 7.41 -29.33
C PHE A 680 -28.18 6.54 -30.52
N PHE A 681 -28.95 5.51 -30.91
CA PHE A 681 -28.58 4.61 -32.00
C PHE A 681 -28.99 5.10 -33.39
N ASP A 682 -29.80 6.14 -33.48
CA ASP A 682 -30.06 6.83 -34.75
C ASP A 682 -28.85 7.65 -35.20
N GLU A 683 -27.92 7.95 -34.29
CA GLU A 683 -26.64 8.60 -34.60
C GLU A 683 -25.62 7.54 -35.07
N PRO A 684 -25.16 7.59 -36.35
CA PRO A 684 -24.25 6.58 -36.90
C PRO A 684 -22.91 6.46 -36.13
N ALA A 685 -22.40 7.55 -35.57
CA ALA A 685 -21.18 7.57 -34.80
C ALA A 685 -21.29 6.72 -33.52
N ASN A 686 -22.43 6.78 -32.83
CA ASN A 686 -22.69 5.97 -31.64
C ASN A 686 -22.81 4.49 -31.97
N VAL A 687 -23.44 4.15 -33.09
CA VAL A 687 -23.52 2.76 -33.56
C VAL A 687 -22.13 2.21 -33.86
N GLN A 688 -21.31 2.94 -34.62
CA GLN A 688 -19.94 2.54 -34.92
C GLN A 688 -19.11 2.34 -33.68
N ARG A 689 -19.21 3.27 -32.70
CA ARG A 689 -18.53 3.16 -31.43
C ARG A 689 -18.95 1.93 -30.64
N ALA A 690 -20.25 1.69 -30.48
CA ALA A 690 -20.79 0.53 -29.77
C ALA A 690 -20.34 -0.80 -30.41
N LEU A 691 -20.36 -0.89 -31.73
CA LEU A 691 -19.87 -2.06 -32.46
C LEU A 691 -18.37 -2.27 -32.34
N ALA A 692 -17.57 -1.17 -32.33
CA ALA A 692 -16.13 -1.25 -32.13
C ALA A 692 -15.78 -1.77 -30.73
N ILE A 693 -16.47 -1.30 -29.68
CA ILE A 693 -16.28 -1.78 -28.31
C ILE A 693 -16.66 -3.25 -28.20
N GLU A 694 -17.81 -3.65 -28.75
CA GLU A 694 -18.23 -5.07 -28.78
C GLU A 694 -17.20 -5.95 -29.50
N ALA A 695 -16.69 -5.50 -30.64
CA ALA A 695 -15.71 -6.24 -31.44
C ALA A 695 -14.42 -6.46 -30.61
N GLN A 696 -13.94 -5.43 -29.92
CA GLN A 696 -12.75 -5.55 -29.09
C GLN A 696 -12.98 -6.41 -27.83
N LEU A 697 -14.14 -6.32 -27.18
CA LEU A 697 -14.49 -7.22 -26.09
C LEU A 697 -14.43 -8.68 -26.55
N ARG A 698 -14.93 -8.99 -27.75
CA ARG A 698 -14.89 -10.32 -28.34
C ARG A 698 -13.45 -10.76 -28.67
N GLU A 699 -12.62 -9.86 -29.21
CA GLU A 699 -11.20 -10.08 -29.47
C GLU A 699 -10.45 -10.46 -28.18
N PHE A 700 -10.79 -9.84 -27.05
CA PHE A 700 -10.23 -10.14 -25.74
C PHE A 700 -10.88 -11.36 -25.05
N GLY A 701 -11.75 -12.10 -25.72
CA GLY A 701 -12.46 -13.23 -25.16
C GLY A 701 -13.58 -12.86 -24.18
N MET A 702 -13.87 -11.56 -24.05
CA MET A 702 -14.94 -11.02 -23.22
C MET A 702 -16.21 -10.92 -24.07
N HIS A 703 -17.08 -11.90 -23.96
CA HIS A 703 -18.35 -11.85 -24.66
C HIS A 703 -19.45 -12.42 -23.77
N TRP A 704 -20.60 -11.78 -23.78
CA TRP A 704 -21.81 -12.33 -23.18
C TRP A 704 -22.36 -13.46 -24.05
N GLN A 705 -22.75 -14.56 -23.43
CA GLN A 705 -23.62 -15.54 -24.08
C GLN A 705 -25.04 -14.94 -24.19
N SER A 706 -25.75 -15.22 -25.28
CA SER A 706 -27.12 -14.70 -25.42
C SER A 706 -27.97 -15.22 -24.25
N GLU A 707 -28.49 -14.32 -23.43
CA GLU A 707 -29.26 -14.63 -22.21
C GLU A 707 -30.57 -15.40 -22.49
N ARG A 708 -30.92 -15.64 -23.76
CA ARG A 708 -32.10 -16.40 -24.20
C ARG A 708 -32.10 -17.87 -23.79
N LYS A 709 -31.08 -18.43 -23.17
CA LYS A 709 -30.99 -19.87 -22.84
C LYS A 709 -30.95 -20.23 -21.36
N ALA A 710 -31.20 -19.38 -20.41
CA ALA A 710 -30.84 -19.72 -19.05
C ALA A 710 -31.97 -19.82 -18.00
N VAL A 711 -33.23 -19.50 -18.29
CA VAL A 711 -34.24 -19.46 -17.20
C VAL A 711 -35.35 -20.53 -17.31
N GLU A 712 -35.55 -21.12 -18.46
CA GLU A 712 -36.53 -22.23 -18.57
C GLU A 712 -35.76 -23.56 -18.55
N GLY A 713 -35.67 -24.22 -17.39
CA GLY A 713 -35.13 -25.56 -17.20
C GLY A 713 -34.02 -25.72 -16.17
N LEU A 714 -33.58 -24.66 -15.49
CA LEU A 714 -32.62 -24.81 -14.43
C LEU A 714 -33.24 -25.41 -13.15
N PRO A 715 -32.54 -26.29 -12.39
CA PRO A 715 -33.09 -27.06 -11.28
C PRO A 715 -33.73 -26.22 -10.17
N LEU A 716 -33.21 -24.99 -9.94
CA LEU A 716 -33.66 -24.09 -8.89
C LEU A 716 -34.34 -22.82 -9.42
N ALA A 717 -34.75 -22.83 -10.69
CA ALA A 717 -35.41 -21.67 -11.30
C ALA A 717 -36.68 -21.24 -10.53
N GLY A 718 -36.76 -19.91 -10.24
CA GLY A 718 -37.89 -19.34 -9.49
C GLY A 718 -37.82 -19.49 -7.99
N GLN A 719 -36.80 -20.17 -7.43
CA GLN A 719 -36.58 -20.31 -5.98
C GLN A 719 -35.76 -19.16 -5.42
N THR A 720 -36.15 -18.69 -4.23
CA THR A 720 -35.36 -17.69 -3.48
C THR A 720 -34.62 -18.38 -2.33
N TRP A 721 -33.33 -18.21 -2.28
CA TRP A 721 -32.44 -18.81 -1.28
C TRP A 721 -31.77 -17.73 -0.44
N VAL A 722 -31.39 -18.06 0.79
CA VAL A 722 -30.67 -17.18 1.71
C VAL A 722 -29.49 -17.94 2.33
N LEU A 723 -28.30 -17.34 2.31
CA LEU A 723 -27.11 -17.87 2.95
C LEU A 723 -26.88 -17.14 4.28
N THR A 724 -26.58 -17.89 5.35
CA THR A 724 -26.32 -17.35 6.69
C THR A 724 -25.31 -18.21 7.42
N GLY A 725 -24.55 -17.63 8.34
CA GLY A 725 -23.44 -18.32 9.01
C GLY A 725 -22.18 -18.39 8.13
N THR A 726 -21.11 -18.99 8.67
CA THR A 726 -19.86 -19.23 7.96
C THR A 726 -19.94 -20.59 7.27
N LEU A 727 -19.58 -20.67 5.99
CA LEU A 727 -19.42 -21.94 5.28
C LEU A 727 -17.92 -22.31 5.35
N GLU A 728 -17.63 -23.58 5.62
CA GLU A 728 -16.25 -24.07 5.79
C GLU A 728 -15.64 -24.54 4.46
N ALA A 729 -16.47 -25.14 3.59
CA ALA A 729 -16.02 -25.69 2.31
C ALA A 729 -15.84 -24.63 1.21
N MET A 730 -16.52 -23.49 1.32
CA MET A 730 -16.43 -22.43 0.32
C MET A 730 -16.89 -21.08 0.89
N SER A 731 -16.48 -19.95 0.24
CA SER A 731 -16.98 -18.63 0.62
C SER A 731 -18.48 -18.47 0.28
N ARG A 732 -19.16 -17.55 0.98
CA ARG A 732 -20.58 -17.25 0.72
C ARG A 732 -20.81 -16.76 -0.72
N ASP A 733 -19.86 -16.02 -1.27
CA ASP A 733 -19.94 -15.51 -2.63
C ASP A 733 -19.85 -16.65 -3.66
N VAL A 734 -18.94 -17.60 -3.44
CA VAL A 734 -18.83 -18.79 -4.28
C VAL A 734 -20.10 -19.65 -4.18
N ALA A 735 -20.66 -19.84 -2.97
CA ALA A 735 -21.92 -20.56 -2.79
C ALA A 735 -23.10 -19.83 -3.45
N LYS A 736 -23.13 -18.50 -3.39
CA LYS A 736 -24.10 -17.66 -4.05
C LYS A 736 -24.03 -17.84 -5.58
N ASP A 737 -22.85 -17.68 -6.16
CA ASP A 737 -22.66 -17.80 -7.61
C ASP A 737 -23.07 -19.18 -8.13
N LYS A 738 -22.76 -20.24 -7.38
CA LYS A 738 -23.16 -21.61 -7.71
C LYS A 738 -24.69 -21.83 -7.65
N LEU A 739 -25.37 -21.30 -6.63
CA LEU A 739 -26.83 -21.33 -6.52
C LEU A 739 -27.51 -20.52 -7.62
N GLU A 740 -26.97 -19.34 -7.93
CA GLU A 740 -27.46 -18.49 -9.03
C GLU A 740 -27.21 -19.18 -10.39
N GLY A 741 -26.11 -19.87 -10.55
CA GLY A 741 -25.84 -20.73 -11.72
C GLY A 741 -26.84 -21.88 -11.90
N LEU A 742 -27.46 -22.37 -10.83
CA LEU A 742 -28.56 -23.35 -10.85
C LEU A 742 -29.96 -22.69 -11.03
N GLY A 743 -30.03 -21.37 -11.16
CA GLY A 743 -31.27 -20.61 -11.38
C GLY A 743 -31.94 -20.08 -10.11
N ALA A 744 -31.34 -20.24 -8.93
CA ALA A 744 -31.88 -19.69 -7.70
C ALA A 744 -31.62 -18.17 -7.62
N LYS A 745 -32.50 -17.46 -6.92
CA LYS A 745 -32.28 -16.06 -6.53
C LYS A 745 -31.75 -16.01 -5.11
N VAL A 746 -30.53 -15.56 -4.89
CA VAL A 746 -29.96 -15.44 -3.54
C VAL A 746 -30.30 -14.08 -2.96
N ALA A 747 -31.01 -14.06 -1.80
CA ALA A 747 -31.47 -12.86 -1.12
C ALA A 747 -30.73 -12.64 0.19
N GLY A 748 -30.56 -11.36 0.56
CA GLY A 748 -29.89 -10.98 1.82
C GLY A 748 -30.74 -11.15 3.08
N SER A 749 -32.06 -11.36 2.97
CA SER A 749 -32.96 -11.47 4.13
C SER A 749 -34.01 -12.56 3.94
N VAL A 750 -34.43 -13.19 5.05
CA VAL A 750 -35.45 -14.24 5.06
C VAL A 750 -36.84 -13.62 5.10
N SER A 751 -37.71 -14.11 4.25
CA SER A 751 -39.12 -13.72 4.14
C SER A 751 -40.03 -14.93 3.88
N ALA A 752 -41.35 -14.76 3.92
CA ALA A 752 -42.32 -15.81 3.59
C ALA A 752 -42.20 -16.33 2.12
N LYS A 753 -41.46 -15.63 1.26
CA LYS A 753 -41.14 -16.04 -0.12
C LYS A 753 -39.79 -16.75 -0.27
N THR A 754 -39.04 -16.95 0.83
CA THR A 754 -37.79 -17.71 0.84
C THR A 754 -38.09 -19.21 0.74
N HIS A 755 -37.48 -19.89 -0.21
CA HIS A 755 -37.66 -21.33 -0.42
C HIS A 755 -36.75 -22.16 0.44
N CYS A 756 -35.51 -21.70 0.62
CA CYS A 756 -34.52 -22.41 1.41
C CYS A 756 -33.52 -21.44 2.04
N VAL A 757 -33.06 -21.77 3.25
CA VAL A 757 -31.98 -21.08 3.94
C VAL A 757 -30.84 -22.06 4.12
N VAL A 758 -29.64 -21.71 3.71
CA VAL A 758 -28.44 -22.47 4.01
C VAL A 758 -27.80 -21.86 5.26
N ALA A 759 -27.66 -22.67 6.30
CA ALA A 759 -27.15 -22.21 7.60
C ALA A 759 -25.85 -22.92 7.93
N GLY A 760 -24.74 -22.20 7.88
CA GLY A 760 -23.44 -22.62 8.40
C GLY A 760 -23.28 -22.33 9.90
N PRO A 761 -22.15 -22.70 10.52
CA PRO A 761 -21.82 -22.34 11.90
C PRO A 761 -21.98 -20.83 12.16
N GLY A 762 -22.59 -20.47 13.28
CA GLY A 762 -22.84 -19.07 13.65
C GLY A 762 -24.02 -18.42 12.92
N ALA A 763 -24.91 -19.20 12.31
CA ALA A 763 -26.14 -18.69 11.71
C ALA A 763 -27.02 -18.03 12.78
N GLY A 764 -27.10 -16.71 12.76
CA GLY A 764 -27.81 -15.88 13.73
C GLY A 764 -29.32 -15.72 13.47
N SER A 765 -29.82 -14.49 13.61
CA SER A 765 -31.25 -14.13 13.50
C SER A 765 -31.95 -14.58 12.22
N LYS A 766 -31.23 -14.80 11.12
CA LYS A 766 -31.79 -15.31 9.86
C LYS A 766 -32.24 -16.77 9.97
N LEU A 767 -31.50 -17.59 10.72
CA LEU A 767 -31.89 -18.98 10.98
C LEU A 767 -33.14 -19.04 11.90
N THR A 768 -33.18 -18.23 12.96
CA THR A 768 -34.34 -18.11 13.84
C THR A 768 -35.59 -17.74 13.04
N LYS A 769 -35.46 -16.72 12.19
CA LYS A 769 -36.54 -16.26 11.34
C LYS A 769 -36.98 -17.28 10.29
N ALA A 770 -36.05 -18.08 9.78
CA ALA A 770 -36.39 -19.20 8.86
C ALA A 770 -37.23 -20.27 9.57
N ASN A 771 -36.85 -20.62 10.79
CA ASN A 771 -37.57 -21.59 11.60
C ASN A 771 -38.99 -21.08 11.99
N GLU A 772 -39.10 -19.78 12.34
CA GLU A 772 -40.40 -19.15 12.67
C GLU A 772 -41.37 -19.14 11.44
N LEU A 773 -40.84 -18.95 10.24
CA LEU A 773 -41.58 -18.91 9.00
C LEU A 773 -41.78 -20.28 8.35
N GLY A 774 -41.24 -21.37 8.94
CA GLY A 774 -41.33 -22.73 8.40
C GLY A 774 -40.56 -22.91 7.09
N VAL A 775 -39.55 -22.07 6.82
CA VAL A 775 -38.71 -22.18 5.63
C VAL A 775 -37.74 -23.34 5.74
N LYS A 776 -37.57 -24.10 4.65
CA LYS A 776 -36.61 -25.22 4.60
C LYS A 776 -35.21 -24.70 4.92
N VAL A 777 -34.55 -25.39 5.86
CA VAL A 777 -33.17 -25.09 6.23
C VAL A 777 -32.28 -26.25 5.81
N LEU A 778 -31.17 -25.97 5.18
CA LEU A 778 -30.08 -26.89 4.87
C LEU A 778 -28.82 -26.44 5.65
N ASP A 779 -28.05 -27.42 6.08
CA ASP A 779 -26.68 -27.21 6.49
C ASP A 779 -25.75 -27.18 5.28
N GLU A 780 -24.45 -26.98 5.53
CA GLU A 780 -23.44 -26.96 4.47
C GLU A 780 -23.34 -28.30 3.74
N ASP A 781 -23.45 -29.40 4.45
CA ASP A 781 -23.44 -30.74 3.86
C ASP A 781 -24.63 -30.95 2.92
N GLY A 782 -25.79 -30.41 3.28
CA GLY A 782 -26.98 -30.41 2.45
C GLY A 782 -26.83 -29.58 1.18
N LEU A 783 -26.12 -28.45 1.28
CA LEU A 783 -25.77 -27.61 0.12
C LEU A 783 -24.80 -28.33 -0.82
N LEU A 784 -23.74 -28.96 -0.27
CA LEU A 784 -22.76 -29.71 -1.04
C LEU A 784 -23.38 -30.89 -1.78
N LYS A 785 -24.29 -31.63 -1.11
CA LYS A 785 -25.06 -32.69 -1.77
C LYS A 785 -25.92 -32.19 -2.91
N LEU A 786 -26.55 -31.00 -2.74
CA LEU A 786 -27.33 -30.37 -3.81
C LEU A 786 -26.45 -30.04 -5.02
N PHE A 787 -25.24 -29.52 -4.78
CA PHE A 787 -24.30 -29.24 -5.87
C PHE A 787 -23.84 -30.53 -6.57
N ASP A 788 -23.53 -31.59 -5.82
CA ASP A 788 -23.17 -32.90 -6.39
C ASP A 788 -24.32 -33.51 -7.22
N GLU A 789 -25.57 -33.42 -6.74
CA GLU A 789 -26.77 -33.89 -7.46
C GLU A 789 -27.00 -33.16 -8.81
N HIS A 790 -26.56 -31.91 -8.89
CA HIS A 790 -26.71 -31.09 -10.09
C HIS A 790 -25.41 -30.95 -10.90
N GLY A 791 -24.35 -31.70 -10.55
CA GLY A 791 -23.09 -31.73 -11.30
C GLY A 791 -22.26 -30.46 -11.20
N VAL A 792 -22.46 -29.66 -10.15
CA VAL A 792 -21.68 -28.45 -9.88
C VAL A 792 -20.43 -28.85 -9.10
N ALA A 793 -19.26 -28.64 -9.65
CA ALA A 793 -17.98 -28.93 -8.96
C ALA A 793 -17.88 -28.22 -7.61
N ARG A 794 -17.32 -28.93 -6.61
CA ARG A 794 -17.14 -28.39 -5.22
C ARG A 794 -16.23 -27.17 -5.17
#